data_39f75d20628f27337660d20e6d4227a3
#
_entry.id   39f75d20628f27337660d20e6d4227a3
#
_cell.length_a   1.000
_cell.length_b   1.000
_cell.length_c   1.000
_cell.angle_alpha   90.00
_cell.angle_beta   90.00
_cell.angle_gamma   90.00
#
_symmetry.space_group_name_H-M   'P 1'
#
loop_
_entity.id
_entity.type
_entity.pdbx_description
1 polymer ?
#
loop_
_entity_poly.entity_id
_entity_poly.type
_entity_poly.pdbx_seq_one_letter_code
_entity_poly.pdbx_strand_id
1 'polypeptide(L)'
;MFRQCRTVLRRLRDLSLQGRNPWRWNSSSAAQRALQYEAGQKIHGFTVQEVTSVPDLFLTAVKLTHDGTGAQYLHAARDDKNNLFSVQFRTTPMDSTGVPHILEHTVLCGSQKYPCRDPFFKMLNRSLSTFMNAFTASDYTMYPFSTQNAKDFQNLLSVYLDAVFFPCLREMDFWQEGWRLENENPQDPSSPVVFKGVVFNEMKGAFSNNEQVYAQHLQNKLLPDHTYSVVSGGEPLSIPDLTWEQLKEFHQTHYHPSNARFFTYGDLPLEQHLKQIHEEALVKFERTEPNTAVPPQTQWTNPREGHVTCSPDSMAPDPTRQNTVCVSYLLAENGFEEEQIEALLHKIEIQMKHQSTSFGLSLASYIASCWNHDGDPVKLLQISQHVSQFRQCLKDNPRYLEDKVQQYFKNNSHRLTLSMSPDDSYLEKQAQAEDSKLHQKTQSLTESQRQDIYKKGLELLSVQSATQDASCLPALKVTDIESTIQYTPVQISTAGCVPVQYCEQPTNGMVYFRALCSLNSLPEDLRDYVPLFCSVITKLGCGNMDYRQQAQRMELKTGGMSVTPQVLPDLEDLDVYEQGVLLSSSCLEKNLPEMLHLWTEVFNSPHFDDEERLKVLVMMAAQELANGISYSGHMYAMTHAARCLTPTADLQEAFTGMHQVKFMKRIAESPDLTHILRKLPRIKRHLLNPDYMRCAVNAAPQKVSDAAVQVERFVGDIGSNRKERRPVRPHITERVLDPHASPGSSQSQKLISEPHFKPCQMKTFFQLPFPVNFVSECVRTVPFMHKDYASLCILARMMSAKFLHGEIREKGGAYGGGAKMGAGGLFSFYSYRDPNSMATLSAFRGGVEWARSGKFSQQDIDEAKLSIFSAVDAPVAPSDKGLSRFLSGLTDEMRQQHRERLFAVTRLKIFLLSILFSRYLGFGQRTCGVAILGPENDIIKKDPSWVVK
;
A
#
# COMPACT_ATOMS: atom_id res chain seq x y z
N MET A 1 22.32 -3.35 41.92
CA MET A 1 21.21 -3.74 41.04
C MET A 1 19.82 -3.34 41.57
N PHE A 2 19.41 -3.81 42.76
CA PHE A 2 18.11 -3.42 43.36
C PHE A 2 17.93 -1.93 43.71
N ARG A 3 18.99 -1.15 43.85
CA ARG A 3 18.91 0.29 44.17
C ARG A 3 18.59 1.16 42.95
N GLN A 4 19.00 0.79 41.74
CA GLN A 4 18.71 1.56 40.51
C GLN A 4 17.28 1.38 40.06
N CYS A 5 16.72 0.16 40.11
CA CYS A 5 15.30 -0.07 39.84
C CYS A 5 14.37 0.73 40.77
N ARG A 6 14.74 0.87 42.07
CA ARG A 6 13.95 1.70 43.01
C ARG A 6 13.97 3.19 42.64
N THR A 7 15.06 3.66 42.03
CA THR A 7 15.19 5.07 41.62
C THR A 7 14.34 5.35 40.37
N VAL A 8 14.31 4.42 39.41
CA VAL A 8 13.44 4.51 38.23
C VAL A 8 11.96 4.43 38.62
N LEU A 9 11.60 3.49 39.48
CA LEU A 9 10.24 3.34 40.01
C LEU A 9 9.79 4.54 40.85
N ARG A 10 10.69 5.18 41.61
CA ARG A 10 10.35 6.43 42.30
C ARG A 10 10.17 7.59 41.37
N ARG A 11 11.02 7.78 40.35
CA ARG A 11 10.86 8.84 39.35
C ARG A 11 9.58 8.64 38.50
N LEU A 12 9.24 7.40 38.16
CA LEU A 12 7.97 7.11 37.47
C LEU A 12 6.76 7.41 38.35
N ARG A 13 6.84 7.19 39.66
CA ARG A 13 5.78 7.47 40.63
C ARG A 13 5.63 8.96 40.91
N ASP A 14 6.74 9.70 40.99
CA ASP A 14 6.73 11.14 41.25
C ASP A 14 6.24 11.96 40.03
N LEU A 15 6.48 11.49 38.82
CA LEU A 15 5.93 12.09 37.58
C LEU A 15 4.43 11.82 37.43
N SER A 16 3.91 10.67 37.93
CA SER A 16 2.48 10.40 37.91
C SER A 16 1.66 11.25 38.89
N LEU A 17 2.33 11.86 39.89
CA LEU A 17 1.67 12.69 40.89
C LEU A 17 1.66 14.20 40.57
N GLN A 18 2.45 14.65 39.56
CA GLN A 18 2.48 16.06 39.13
C GLN A 18 1.80 16.33 37.80
N GLY A 19 1.37 15.30 37.07
CA GLY A 19 0.64 15.44 35.84
C GLY A 19 -0.86 15.63 36.06
N ARG A 20 -1.35 16.86 35.95
CA ARG A 20 -2.77 17.07 35.70
C ARG A 20 -3.14 16.19 34.51
N ASN A 21 -4.04 15.23 34.77
CA ASN A 21 -4.58 14.31 33.78
C ASN A 21 -5.17 15.12 32.60
N PRO A 22 -4.54 15.23 31.41
CA PRO A 22 -5.09 16.03 30.31
C PRO A 22 -6.29 15.36 29.62
N TRP A 23 -6.64 14.17 30.06
CA TRP A 23 -7.75 13.39 29.50
C TRP A 23 -8.99 13.42 30.44
N ARG A 24 -9.50 14.61 30.75
CA ARG A 24 -10.87 14.74 31.20
C ARG A 24 -11.79 14.63 29.97
N TRP A 25 -12.31 13.46 29.74
CA TRP A 25 -13.41 13.22 28.84
C TRP A 25 -14.67 13.93 29.36
N ASN A 26 -14.92 15.13 28.84
CA ASN A 26 -16.13 15.92 29.15
C ASN A 26 -17.13 15.89 28.00
N SER A 27 -17.02 14.93 27.07
CA SER A 27 -18.06 14.62 26.08
C SER A 27 -18.24 13.11 26.01
N SER A 28 -19.46 12.64 25.88
CA SER A 28 -19.73 11.23 25.59
C SER A 28 -19.03 10.81 24.32
N SER A 29 -18.44 9.60 24.31
CA SER A 29 -17.76 9.06 23.12
C SER A 29 -18.70 8.97 21.92
N ALA A 30 -18.14 8.95 20.68
CA ALA A 30 -18.96 8.79 19.47
C ALA A 30 -19.84 7.55 19.56
N ALA A 31 -19.29 6.44 20.02
CA ALA A 31 -20.03 5.21 20.25
C ALA A 31 -21.15 5.39 21.29
N GLN A 32 -20.91 6.13 22.38
CA GLN A 32 -21.95 6.42 23.39
C GLN A 32 -23.03 7.37 22.86
N ARG A 33 -22.66 8.38 22.06
CA ARG A 33 -23.66 9.25 21.42
C ARG A 33 -24.58 8.46 20.48
N ALA A 34 -24.02 7.51 19.74
CA ALA A 34 -24.79 6.70 18.80
C ALA A 34 -25.78 5.72 19.47
N LEU A 35 -25.57 5.35 20.73
CA LEU A 35 -26.53 4.57 21.51
C LEU A 35 -27.82 5.33 21.85
N GLN A 36 -27.91 6.64 21.62
CA GLN A 36 -29.08 7.45 21.85
C GLN A 36 -30.13 7.35 20.71
N TYR A 37 -29.74 6.81 19.54
CA TYR A 37 -30.70 6.56 18.48
C TYR A 37 -31.59 5.37 18.81
N GLU A 38 -32.85 5.42 18.35
CA GLU A 38 -33.84 4.37 18.59
C GLU A 38 -34.34 3.78 17.25
N ALA A 39 -34.61 2.47 17.25
CA ALA A 39 -35.22 1.83 16.09
C ALA A 39 -36.59 2.47 15.78
N GLY A 40 -36.84 2.77 14.51
CA GLY A 40 -38.01 3.52 14.07
C GLY A 40 -37.86 5.05 14.08
N GLN A 41 -36.79 5.60 14.65
CA GLN A 41 -36.51 7.03 14.62
C GLN A 41 -36.23 7.48 13.17
N LYS A 42 -36.83 8.62 12.78
CA LYS A 42 -36.67 9.23 11.47
C LYS A 42 -35.69 10.40 11.52
N ILE A 43 -34.69 10.38 10.63
CA ILE A 43 -33.66 11.40 10.57
C ILE A 43 -33.40 11.73 9.08
N HIS A 44 -33.70 12.94 8.62
CA HIS A 44 -33.44 13.41 7.25
C HIS A 44 -33.81 12.41 6.15
N GLY A 45 -35.01 11.85 6.19
CA GLY A 45 -35.50 10.90 5.19
C GLY A 45 -35.04 9.45 5.39
N PHE A 46 -34.28 9.17 6.45
CA PHE A 46 -33.87 7.83 6.81
C PHE A 46 -34.58 7.34 8.06
N THR A 47 -34.91 6.06 8.10
CA THR A 47 -35.43 5.38 9.27
C THR A 47 -34.37 4.47 9.88
N VAL A 48 -34.11 4.65 11.19
CA VAL A 48 -33.18 3.78 11.93
C VAL A 48 -33.82 2.39 12.04
N GLN A 49 -33.12 1.38 11.59
CA GLN A 49 -33.56 -0.01 11.65
C GLN A 49 -33.05 -0.71 12.91
N GLU A 50 -31.79 -0.47 13.26
CA GLU A 50 -31.13 -1.17 14.35
C GLU A 50 -30.00 -0.31 14.93
N VAL A 51 -29.81 -0.37 16.26
CA VAL A 51 -28.66 0.23 16.95
C VAL A 51 -28.02 -0.86 17.81
N THR A 52 -26.74 -1.17 17.53
CA THR A 52 -26.04 -2.27 18.17
C THR A 52 -24.67 -1.84 18.64
N SER A 53 -24.41 -2.01 19.96
CA SER A 53 -23.05 -1.84 20.50
C SER A 53 -22.17 -3.01 20.09
N VAL A 54 -20.96 -2.70 19.62
CA VAL A 54 -19.90 -3.67 19.28
C VAL A 54 -18.66 -3.36 20.12
N PRO A 55 -18.63 -3.78 21.39
CA PRO A 55 -17.57 -3.43 22.33
C PRO A 55 -16.18 -3.90 21.87
N ASP A 56 -16.12 -5.04 21.21
CA ASP A 56 -14.87 -5.62 20.70
C ASP A 56 -14.11 -4.68 19.75
N LEU A 57 -14.86 -3.88 19.00
CA LEU A 57 -14.32 -2.92 18.03
C LEU A 57 -14.42 -1.47 18.53
N PHE A 58 -14.87 -1.25 19.78
CA PHE A 58 -15.08 0.08 20.38
C PHE A 58 -15.98 0.98 19.54
N LEU A 59 -17.02 0.44 18.92
CA LEU A 59 -17.95 1.19 18.11
C LEU A 59 -19.42 0.85 18.41
N THR A 60 -20.31 1.72 17.97
CA THR A 60 -21.75 1.45 17.87
C THR A 60 -22.16 1.47 16.41
N ALA A 61 -22.78 0.42 15.95
CA ALA A 61 -23.33 0.29 14.60
C ALA A 61 -24.77 0.79 14.58
N VAL A 62 -25.09 1.72 13.68
CA VAL A 62 -26.44 2.23 13.42
C VAL A 62 -26.80 1.90 11.98
N LYS A 63 -27.77 1.03 11.80
CA LYS A 63 -28.28 0.59 10.50
C LYS A 63 -29.53 1.38 10.15
N LEU A 64 -29.59 1.95 8.96
CA LEU A 64 -30.70 2.78 8.50
C LEU A 64 -31.11 2.41 7.06
N THR A 65 -32.32 2.83 6.70
CA THR A 65 -32.82 2.72 5.32
C THR A 65 -33.43 4.05 4.93
N HIS A 66 -33.15 4.53 3.72
CA HIS A 66 -33.76 5.74 3.19
C HIS A 66 -35.20 5.46 2.74
N ASP A 67 -36.17 6.20 3.27
CA ASP A 67 -37.60 5.94 3.08
C ASP A 67 -38.03 6.06 1.61
N GLY A 68 -37.53 7.07 0.89
CA GLY A 68 -37.89 7.35 -0.50
C GLY A 68 -37.30 6.42 -1.54
N THR A 69 -36.07 5.94 -1.34
CA THR A 69 -35.36 5.16 -2.37
C THR A 69 -35.06 3.72 -1.96
N GLY A 70 -35.14 3.41 -0.66
CA GLY A 70 -34.74 2.10 -0.12
C GLY A 70 -33.22 1.93 0.01
N ALA A 71 -32.42 2.96 -0.22
CA ALA A 71 -30.96 2.92 -0.03
C ALA A 71 -30.60 2.44 1.38
N GLN A 72 -29.64 1.53 1.47
CA GLN A 72 -29.19 0.99 2.75
C GLN A 72 -28.04 1.84 3.31
N TYR A 73 -28.01 2.00 4.61
CA TYR A 73 -26.99 2.81 5.28
C TYR A 73 -26.50 2.14 6.56
N LEU A 74 -25.20 2.15 6.79
CA LEU A 74 -24.57 1.71 8.02
C LEU A 74 -23.60 2.79 8.51
N HIS A 75 -23.79 3.24 9.75
CA HIS A 75 -22.84 4.11 10.45
C HIS A 75 -22.13 3.33 11.55
N ALA A 76 -20.82 3.32 11.54
CA ALA A 76 -19.96 2.77 12.58
C ALA A 76 -19.37 3.91 13.41
N ALA A 77 -20.08 4.32 14.45
CA ALA A 77 -19.67 5.41 15.34
C ALA A 77 -18.52 4.97 16.25
N ARG A 78 -17.36 5.62 16.13
CA ARG A 78 -16.15 5.34 16.90
C ARG A 78 -15.35 6.61 17.17
N ASP A 79 -14.64 6.66 18.29
CA ASP A 79 -13.73 7.78 18.60
C ASP A 79 -12.46 7.69 17.75
N ASP A 80 -12.61 7.96 16.48
CA ASP A 80 -11.54 8.04 15.50
C ASP A 80 -11.72 9.24 14.59
N LYS A 81 -10.77 10.16 14.60
CA LYS A 81 -10.81 11.40 13.79
C LYS A 81 -10.61 11.13 12.30
N ASN A 82 -10.08 9.96 11.93
CA ASN A 82 -9.95 9.59 10.53
C ASN A 82 -11.27 9.06 10.00
N ASN A 83 -12.21 9.98 9.79
CA ASN A 83 -13.56 9.68 9.34
C ASN A 83 -13.55 9.15 7.91
N LEU A 84 -14.37 8.13 7.65
CA LEU A 84 -14.50 7.50 6.33
C LEU A 84 -15.95 7.56 5.85
N PHE A 85 -16.09 7.80 4.57
CA PHE A 85 -17.29 7.59 3.78
C PHE A 85 -17.03 6.57 2.68
N SER A 86 -18.01 5.75 2.36
CA SER A 86 -18.04 4.90 1.17
C SER A 86 -19.47 4.75 0.66
N VAL A 87 -19.64 4.77 -0.66
CA VAL A 87 -20.85 4.31 -1.32
C VAL A 87 -20.47 3.16 -2.26
N GLN A 88 -21.23 2.07 -2.23
CA GLN A 88 -21.05 0.94 -3.12
C GLN A 88 -22.34 0.58 -3.85
N PHE A 89 -22.17 0.06 -5.07
CA PHE A 89 -23.24 -0.47 -5.90
C PHE A 89 -22.93 -1.92 -6.27
N ARG A 90 -23.95 -2.77 -6.33
CA ARG A 90 -23.77 -4.05 -7.05
C ARG A 90 -23.54 -3.74 -8.51
N THR A 91 -22.47 -4.28 -9.04
CA THR A 91 -22.11 -4.17 -10.46
C THR A 91 -21.85 -5.57 -10.98
N THR A 92 -22.82 -6.12 -11.70
CA THR A 92 -22.86 -7.52 -12.12
C THR A 92 -22.75 -7.63 -13.65
N PRO A 93 -21.54 -7.45 -14.23
CA PRO A 93 -21.34 -7.61 -15.68
C PRO A 93 -21.57 -9.06 -16.09
N MET A 94 -22.00 -9.26 -17.32
CA MET A 94 -22.21 -10.58 -17.92
C MET A 94 -21.25 -10.86 -19.08
N ASP A 95 -20.30 -9.95 -19.31
CA ASP A 95 -19.21 -10.10 -20.28
C ASP A 95 -17.89 -9.54 -19.72
N SER A 96 -16.79 -9.80 -20.43
CA SER A 96 -15.45 -9.38 -20.03
C SER A 96 -15.00 -8.05 -20.66
N THR A 97 -15.94 -7.20 -21.09
CA THR A 97 -15.61 -5.87 -21.66
C THR A 97 -15.09 -4.87 -20.63
N GLY A 98 -15.21 -5.18 -19.33
CA GLY A 98 -14.76 -4.29 -18.27
C GLY A 98 -15.64 -3.08 -18.05
N VAL A 99 -16.92 -3.16 -18.42
CA VAL A 99 -17.85 -2.04 -18.26
C VAL A 99 -17.90 -1.46 -16.85
N PRO A 100 -17.88 -2.25 -15.73
CA PRO A 100 -17.86 -1.68 -14.40
C PRO A 100 -16.58 -0.88 -14.07
N HIS A 101 -15.44 -1.35 -14.57
CA HIS A 101 -14.14 -0.73 -14.33
C HIS A 101 -13.98 0.57 -15.14
N ILE A 102 -14.34 0.52 -16.43
CA ILE A 102 -14.33 1.73 -17.27
C ILE A 102 -15.33 2.76 -16.74
N LEU A 103 -16.48 2.31 -16.22
CA LEU A 103 -17.45 3.19 -15.58
C LEU A 103 -16.92 3.78 -14.28
N GLU A 104 -16.20 3.00 -13.46
CA GLU A 104 -15.52 3.50 -12.26
C GLU A 104 -14.66 4.71 -12.59
N HIS A 105 -13.83 4.62 -13.64
CA HIS A 105 -13.00 5.72 -14.10
C HIS A 105 -13.82 6.89 -14.64
N THR A 106 -14.80 6.62 -15.49
CA THR A 106 -15.52 7.68 -16.23
C THR A 106 -16.49 8.49 -15.38
N VAL A 107 -17.09 7.94 -14.32
CA VAL A 107 -17.91 8.72 -13.38
C VAL A 107 -17.09 9.77 -12.63
N LEU A 108 -15.78 9.54 -12.45
CA LEU A 108 -14.86 10.46 -11.79
C LEU A 108 -14.30 11.54 -12.72
N CYS A 109 -14.62 11.50 -14.02
CA CYS A 109 -14.13 12.45 -15.03
C CYS A 109 -14.93 13.75 -15.12
N GLY A 110 -16.04 13.90 -14.38
CA GLY A 110 -16.86 15.11 -14.31
C GLY A 110 -18.32 14.80 -14.08
N SER A 111 -19.03 15.72 -13.43
CA SER A 111 -20.42 15.56 -13.01
C SER A 111 -21.21 16.83 -13.19
N GLN A 112 -22.51 16.80 -12.95
CA GLN A 112 -23.40 17.96 -13.22
C GLN A 112 -23.02 19.20 -12.42
N LYS A 113 -22.74 19.06 -11.13
CA LYS A 113 -22.33 20.14 -10.25
C LYS A 113 -20.85 20.52 -10.44
N TYR A 114 -20.04 19.55 -10.83
CA TYR A 114 -18.60 19.66 -11.00
C TYR A 114 -18.17 19.26 -12.44
N PRO A 115 -18.55 20.03 -13.46
CA PRO A 115 -18.37 19.65 -14.87
C PRO A 115 -16.94 19.78 -15.38
N CYS A 116 -15.99 20.21 -14.53
CA CYS A 116 -14.58 20.26 -14.89
C CYS A 116 -14.07 18.85 -15.18
N ARG A 117 -13.05 18.74 -16.03
CA ARG A 117 -12.41 17.47 -16.34
C ARG A 117 -11.59 17.00 -15.14
N ASP A 118 -11.67 15.69 -14.86
CA ASP A 118 -10.93 14.99 -13.80
C ASP A 118 -11.02 15.65 -12.41
N PRO A 119 -12.22 15.90 -11.88
CA PRO A 119 -12.40 16.49 -10.57
C PRO A 119 -11.73 15.67 -9.46
N PHE A 120 -11.69 14.33 -9.59
CA PHE A 120 -11.05 13.43 -8.64
C PHE A 120 -9.56 13.75 -8.45
N PHE A 121 -8.77 13.80 -9.53
CA PHE A 121 -7.34 14.11 -9.45
C PHE A 121 -7.07 15.54 -9.01
N LYS A 122 -7.98 16.48 -9.32
CA LYS A 122 -7.90 17.85 -8.81
C LYS A 122 -8.16 17.94 -7.32
N MET A 123 -9.13 17.15 -6.79
CA MET A 123 -9.42 17.09 -5.35
C MET A 123 -8.27 16.54 -4.54
N LEU A 124 -7.42 15.62 -5.05
CA LEU A 124 -6.20 15.17 -4.39
C LEU A 124 -5.21 16.32 -4.03
N ASN A 125 -5.36 17.48 -4.66
CA ASN A 125 -4.55 18.66 -4.38
C ASN A 125 -5.33 19.77 -3.65
N ARG A 126 -6.61 19.58 -3.37
CA ARG A 126 -7.51 20.57 -2.74
C ARG A 126 -8.07 20.10 -1.42
N SER A 127 -7.68 18.93 -0.99
CA SER A 127 -8.18 18.20 0.16
C SER A 127 -7.05 17.84 1.13
N LEU A 128 -7.40 17.55 2.37
CA LEU A 128 -6.55 16.93 3.39
C LEU A 128 -6.92 15.45 3.58
N SER A 129 -7.41 14.82 2.51
CA SER A 129 -7.79 13.41 2.54
C SER A 129 -6.62 12.51 2.92
N THR A 130 -6.86 11.61 3.82
CA THR A 130 -5.90 10.56 4.20
C THR A 130 -5.98 9.37 3.25
N PHE A 131 -7.10 9.26 2.54
CA PHE A 131 -7.35 8.28 1.49
C PHE A 131 -8.42 8.78 0.52
N MET A 132 -8.22 8.60 -0.76
CA MET A 132 -9.21 8.78 -1.83
C MET A 132 -8.93 7.75 -2.91
N ASN A 133 -9.92 6.93 -3.25
CA ASN A 133 -9.83 5.98 -4.37
C ASN A 133 -11.23 5.49 -4.78
N ALA A 134 -11.27 4.62 -5.77
CA ALA A 134 -12.39 3.76 -6.11
C ALA A 134 -11.88 2.33 -6.31
N PHE A 135 -12.77 1.34 -6.22
CA PHE A 135 -12.45 -0.07 -6.36
C PHE A 135 -13.55 -0.80 -7.11
N THR A 136 -13.20 -1.52 -8.17
CA THR A 136 -14.07 -2.46 -8.85
C THR A 136 -13.69 -3.89 -8.49
N ALA A 137 -14.60 -4.57 -7.79
CA ALA A 137 -14.53 -6.00 -7.50
C ALA A 137 -15.31 -6.80 -8.57
N SER A 138 -15.43 -8.12 -8.40
CA SER A 138 -16.14 -8.96 -9.36
C SER A 138 -17.64 -8.68 -9.44
N ASP A 139 -18.25 -8.15 -8.38
CA ASP A 139 -19.70 -8.00 -8.24
C ASP A 139 -20.14 -6.68 -7.58
N TYR A 140 -19.19 -5.81 -7.25
CA TYR A 140 -19.48 -4.46 -6.75
C TYR A 140 -18.41 -3.45 -7.15
N THR A 141 -18.81 -2.18 -7.20
CA THR A 141 -17.91 -1.05 -7.30
C THR A 141 -18.15 -0.12 -6.13
N MET A 142 -17.09 0.32 -5.44
CA MET A 142 -17.21 1.20 -4.29
C MET A 142 -16.28 2.41 -4.37
N TYR A 143 -16.71 3.53 -3.78
CA TYR A 143 -16.08 4.84 -3.82
C TYR A 143 -15.80 5.33 -2.39
N PRO A 144 -14.67 4.96 -1.78
CA PRO A 144 -14.32 5.38 -0.43
C PRO A 144 -13.40 6.61 -0.43
N PHE A 145 -13.57 7.44 0.61
CA PHE A 145 -12.58 8.43 1.00
C PHE A 145 -12.49 8.52 2.53
N SER A 146 -11.35 8.97 3.05
CA SER A 146 -11.20 9.31 4.46
C SER A 146 -10.43 10.60 4.66
N THR A 147 -10.76 11.32 5.74
CA THR A 147 -10.13 12.57 6.15
C THR A 147 -10.30 12.84 7.64
N GLN A 148 -9.36 13.57 8.24
CA GLN A 148 -9.45 14.02 9.63
C GLN A 148 -10.12 15.40 9.78
N ASN A 149 -10.44 16.07 8.68
CA ASN A 149 -11.00 17.41 8.66
C ASN A 149 -12.49 17.39 8.31
N ALA A 150 -13.35 17.87 9.21
CA ALA A 150 -14.81 17.85 9.03
C ALA A 150 -15.30 18.65 7.81
N LYS A 151 -14.68 19.79 7.49
CA LYS A 151 -15.02 20.60 6.31
C LYS A 151 -14.63 19.88 5.02
N ASP A 152 -13.47 19.23 5.04
CA ASP A 152 -12.99 18.42 3.93
C ASP A 152 -13.90 17.23 3.68
N PHE A 153 -14.38 16.58 4.76
CA PHE A 153 -15.33 15.48 4.66
C PHE A 153 -16.60 15.88 3.90
N GLN A 154 -17.18 17.04 4.23
CA GLN A 154 -18.37 17.55 3.54
C GLN A 154 -18.08 17.91 2.07
N ASN A 155 -16.91 18.50 1.79
CA ASN A 155 -16.49 18.81 0.43
C ASN A 155 -16.35 17.54 -0.42
N LEU A 156 -15.64 16.53 0.09
CA LEU A 156 -15.44 15.26 -0.60
C LEU A 156 -16.76 14.50 -0.77
N LEU A 157 -17.61 14.50 0.26
CA LEU A 157 -18.93 13.86 0.19
C LEU A 157 -19.76 14.46 -0.96
N SER A 158 -19.78 15.79 -1.09
CA SER A 158 -20.50 16.47 -2.18
C SER A 158 -19.96 16.08 -3.55
N VAL A 159 -18.63 16.02 -3.72
CA VAL A 159 -18.00 15.65 -4.98
C VAL A 159 -18.27 14.20 -5.34
N TYR A 160 -18.15 13.28 -4.36
CA TYR A 160 -18.39 11.85 -4.62
C TYR A 160 -19.85 11.53 -4.93
N LEU A 161 -20.80 12.15 -4.19
CA LEU A 161 -22.22 11.97 -4.47
C LEU A 161 -22.60 12.45 -5.88
N ASP A 162 -22.12 13.62 -6.27
CA ASP A 162 -22.45 14.16 -7.59
C ASP A 162 -21.77 13.33 -8.70
N ALA A 163 -20.55 12.86 -8.48
CA ALA A 163 -19.82 12.01 -9.42
C ALA A 163 -20.55 10.69 -9.70
N VAL A 164 -20.97 9.98 -8.64
CA VAL A 164 -21.57 8.64 -8.85
C VAL A 164 -23.01 8.67 -9.31
N PHE A 165 -23.81 9.67 -8.86
CA PHE A 165 -25.23 9.74 -9.20
C PHE A 165 -25.55 10.62 -10.41
N PHE A 166 -24.71 11.62 -10.71
CA PHE A 166 -24.95 12.60 -11.77
C PHE A 166 -23.72 12.82 -12.66
N PRO A 167 -23.02 11.76 -13.10
CA PRO A 167 -21.83 11.92 -13.93
C PRO A 167 -22.20 12.50 -15.29
N CYS A 168 -21.26 13.19 -15.92
CA CYS A 168 -21.41 13.68 -17.30
C CYS A 168 -21.35 12.57 -18.33
N LEU A 169 -20.59 11.52 -18.13
CA LEU A 169 -20.34 10.37 -19.02
C LEU A 169 -20.12 10.81 -20.47
N ARG A 170 -19.21 11.75 -20.71
CA ARG A 170 -18.92 12.23 -22.06
C ARG A 170 -18.25 11.14 -22.89
N GLU A 171 -18.55 11.08 -24.17
CA GLU A 171 -17.91 10.13 -25.09
C GLU A 171 -16.39 10.27 -25.08
N MET A 172 -15.88 11.50 -24.92
CA MET A 172 -14.44 11.79 -24.82
C MET A 172 -13.78 11.21 -23.58
N ASP A 173 -14.48 11.17 -22.44
CA ASP A 173 -13.99 10.55 -21.20
C ASP A 173 -13.92 9.02 -21.36
N PHE A 174 -14.92 8.42 -22.06
CA PHE A 174 -14.88 7.00 -22.43
C PHE A 174 -13.68 6.66 -23.34
N TRP A 175 -13.39 7.50 -24.34
CA TRP A 175 -12.23 7.29 -25.23
C TRP A 175 -10.90 7.41 -24.48
N GLN A 176 -10.81 8.30 -23.53
CA GLN A 176 -9.59 8.46 -22.74
C GLN A 176 -9.40 7.32 -21.75
N GLU A 177 -10.39 7.07 -20.90
CA GLU A 177 -10.26 6.13 -19.80
C GLU A 177 -10.48 4.68 -20.24
N GLY A 178 -11.45 4.41 -21.11
CA GLY A 178 -11.76 3.07 -21.61
C GLY A 178 -10.83 2.61 -22.72
N TRP A 179 -11.30 2.78 -23.95
CA TRP A 179 -10.54 2.43 -25.14
C TRP A 179 -10.94 3.26 -26.37
N ARG A 180 -10.05 3.35 -27.34
CA ARG A 180 -10.28 3.97 -28.64
C ARG A 180 -9.34 3.45 -29.72
N LEU A 181 -9.72 3.61 -30.97
CA LEU A 181 -8.82 3.57 -32.11
C LEU A 181 -8.20 4.97 -32.31
N GLU A 182 -6.88 5.02 -32.44
CA GLU A 182 -6.16 6.28 -32.66
C GLU A 182 -4.89 6.01 -33.48
N ASN A 183 -4.45 6.97 -34.26
CA ASN A 183 -3.14 6.91 -34.92
C ASN A 183 -2.03 6.77 -33.86
N GLU A 184 -1.05 5.93 -34.09
CA GLU A 184 0.09 5.72 -33.18
C GLU A 184 0.76 7.05 -32.85
N ASN A 185 1.04 7.87 -33.90
CA ASN A 185 1.34 9.28 -33.76
C ASN A 185 0.07 10.11 -34.03
N PRO A 186 -0.55 10.72 -33.00
CA PRO A 186 -1.79 11.47 -33.16
C PRO A 186 -1.71 12.67 -34.11
N GLN A 187 -0.50 13.13 -34.46
CA GLN A 187 -0.29 14.26 -35.36
C GLN A 187 0.04 13.81 -36.81
N ASP A 188 0.18 12.52 -37.04
CA ASP A 188 0.47 11.96 -38.36
C ASP A 188 -0.67 11.04 -38.83
N PRO A 189 -1.51 11.50 -39.78
CA PRO A 189 -2.63 10.70 -40.32
C PRO A 189 -2.19 9.44 -41.08
N SER A 190 -0.88 9.35 -41.44
CA SER A 190 -0.33 8.19 -42.13
C SER A 190 0.20 7.12 -41.19
N SER A 191 0.34 7.41 -39.90
CA SER A 191 0.82 6.44 -38.94
C SER A 191 -0.21 5.32 -38.68
N PRO A 192 0.21 4.11 -38.33
CA PRO A 192 -0.69 3.01 -38.04
C PRO A 192 -1.77 3.36 -37.03
N VAL A 193 -2.96 2.80 -37.18
CA VAL A 193 -4.04 2.89 -36.18
C VAL A 193 -3.85 1.78 -35.17
N VAL A 194 -3.93 2.13 -33.88
CA VAL A 194 -3.71 1.23 -32.75
C VAL A 194 -4.81 1.39 -31.71
N PHE A 195 -4.91 0.42 -30.78
CA PHE A 195 -5.74 0.58 -29.58
C PHE A 195 -5.02 1.46 -28.55
N LYS A 196 -5.76 2.40 -27.97
CA LYS A 196 -5.32 3.22 -26.84
C LYS A 196 -6.43 3.33 -25.78
N GLY A 197 -6.07 3.58 -24.53
CA GLY A 197 -6.98 3.78 -23.40
C GLY A 197 -6.29 3.50 -22.08
N VAL A 198 -6.68 4.18 -21.01
CA VAL A 198 -6.05 4.01 -19.70
C VAL A 198 -6.36 2.62 -19.14
N VAL A 199 -7.64 2.25 -19.03
CA VAL A 199 -8.05 0.92 -18.53
C VAL A 199 -7.55 -0.19 -19.45
N PHE A 200 -7.57 0.01 -20.78
CA PHE A 200 -7.00 -0.96 -21.71
C PHE A 200 -5.53 -1.28 -21.42
N ASN A 201 -4.71 -0.25 -21.23
CA ASN A 201 -3.28 -0.42 -20.90
C ASN A 201 -3.07 -0.96 -19.48
N GLU A 202 -3.90 -0.54 -18.53
CA GLU A 202 -3.86 -1.05 -17.16
C GLU A 202 -4.10 -2.55 -17.12
N MET A 203 -5.12 -3.02 -17.82
CA MET A 203 -5.47 -4.43 -17.86
C MET A 203 -4.43 -5.27 -18.60
N LYS A 204 -3.80 -4.73 -19.65
CA LYS A 204 -2.62 -5.37 -20.28
C LYS A 204 -1.50 -5.56 -19.24
N GLY A 205 -1.26 -4.57 -18.42
CA GLY A 205 -0.29 -4.65 -17.32
C GLY A 205 -0.71 -5.65 -16.24
N ALA A 206 -1.97 -5.70 -15.86
CA ALA A 206 -2.50 -6.62 -14.87
C ALA A 206 -2.38 -8.08 -15.32
N PHE A 207 -2.69 -8.37 -16.58
CA PHE A 207 -2.59 -9.72 -17.17
C PHE A 207 -1.14 -10.17 -17.46
N SER A 208 -0.13 -9.34 -17.19
CA SER A 208 1.27 -9.77 -17.20
C SER A 208 1.69 -10.53 -15.93
N ASN A 209 0.84 -10.55 -14.90
CA ASN A 209 1.10 -11.29 -13.66
C ASN A 209 0.43 -12.68 -13.70
N ASN A 210 1.24 -13.74 -13.66
CA ASN A 210 0.76 -15.11 -13.77
C ASN A 210 -0.17 -15.53 -12.61
N GLU A 211 0.09 -15.05 -11.38
CA GLU A 211 -0.77 -15.36 -10.23
C GLU A 211 -2.17 -14.73 -10.41
N GLN A 212 -2.22 -13.50 -10.91
CA GLN A 212 -3.48 -12.83 -11.20
C GLN A 212 -4.25 -13.52 -12.33
N VAL A 213 -3.55 -13.93 -13.39
CA VAL A 213 -4.13 -14.71 -14.50
C VAL A 213 -4.72 -16.02 -13.96
N TYR A 214 -3.97 -16.75 -13.12
CA TYR A 214 -4.43 -18.00 -12.51
C TYR A 214 -5.67 -17.80 -11.63
N ALA A 215 -5.63 -16.81 -10.71
CA ALA A 215 -6.75 -16.52 -9.82
C ALA A 215 -8.02 -16.13 -10.58
N GLN A 216 -7.88 -15.34 -11.66
CA GLN A 216 -8.99 -14.95 -12.52
C GLN A 216 -9.60 -16.16 -13.23
N HIS A 217 -8.79 -16.99 -13.86
CA HIS A 217 -9.28 -18.21 -14.52
C HIS A 217 -9.88 -19.22 -13.54
N LEU A 218 -9.33 -19.32 -12.32
CA LEU A 218 -9.89 -20.18 -11.27
C LEU A 218 -11.30 -19.72 -10.91
N GLN A 219 -11.50 -18.43 -10.65
CA GLN A 219 -12.82 -17.87 -10.35
C GLN A 219 -13.80 -18.10 -11.50
N ASN A 220 -13.42 -17.74 -12.73
CA ASN A 220 -14.31 -17.82 -13.88
C ASN A 220 -14.75 -19.27 -14.19
N LYS A 221 -13.83 -20.23 -14.08
CA LYS A 221 -14.12 -21.65 -14.35
C LYS A 221 -14.85 -22.33 -13.20
N LEU A 222 -14.64 -21.89 -11.96
CA LEU A 222 -15.31 -22.43 -10.78
C LEU A 222 -16.77 -21.98 -10.68
N LEU A 223 -17.06 -20.75 -11.14
CA LEU A 223 -18.36 -20.08 -11.01
C LEU A 223 -18.88 -19.61 -12.39
N PRO A 224 -19.20 -20.54 -13.31
CA PRO A 224 -19.45 -20.20 -14.72
C PRO A 224 -20.85 -19.66 -15.02
N ASP A 225 -21.81 -19.69 -14.08
CA ASP A 225 -23.20 -19.44 -14.38
C ASP A 225 -23.65 -17.98 -14.16
N HIS A 226 -22.75 -17.10 -13.67
CA HIS A 226 -23.09 -15.72 -13.35
C HIS A 226 -21.87 -14.76 -13.45
N THR A 227 -21.98 -13.55 -12.93
CA THR A 227 -20.98 -12.48 -13.03
C THR A 227 -19.52 -12.90 -12.70
N TYR A 228 -19.31 -13.91 -11.88
CA TYR A 228 -17.96 -14.40 -11.58
C TYR A 228 -17.33 -15.24 -12.71
N SER A 229 -18.08 -15.57 -13.76
CA SER A 229 -17.58 -16.21 -14.97
C SER A 229 -16.81 -15.27 -15.90
N VAL A 230 -16.88 -13.97 -15.65
CA VAL A 230 -16.29 -12.93 -16.50
C VAL A 230 -15.27 -12.08 -15.76
N VAL A 231 -14.52 -11.27 -16.48
CA VAL A 231 -13.52 -10.36 -15.93
C VAL A 231 -14.11 -8.97 -15.76
N SER A 232 -14.54 -8.61 -14.56
CA SER A 232 -15.15 -7.29 -14.27
C SER A 232 -14.22 -6.11 -14.57
N GLY A 233 -12.90 -6.30 -14.39
CA GLY A 233 -11.88 -5.31 -14.75
C GLY A 233 -11.68 -5.13 -16.25
N GLY A 234 -12.12 -6.10 -17.05
CA GLY A 234 -11.97 -6.15 -18.49
C GLY A 234 -10.79 -7.02 -18.95
N GLU A 235 -11.08 -7.93 -19.87
CA GLU A 235 -10.05 -8.68 -20.59
C GLU A 235 -9.54 -7.83 -21.77
N PRO A 236 -8.22 -7.67 -21.97
CA PRO A 236 -7.67 -6.78 -23.00
C PRO A 236 -8.25 -7.00 -24.40
N LEU A 237 -8.53 -8.25 -24.78
CA LEU A 237 -9.12 -8.58 -26.08
C LEU A 237 -10.63 -8.33 -26.15
N SER A 238 -11.31 -8.21 -25.03
CA SER A 238 -12.76 -7.98 -24.93
C SER A 238 -13.10 -6.50 -24.72
N ILE A 239 -12.23 -5.73 -24.06
CA ILE A 239 -12.41 -4.29 -23.83
C ILE A 239 -12.79 -3.52 -25.12
N PRO A 240 -12.16 -3.77 -26.32
CA PRO A 240 -12.51 -3.09 -27.55
C PRO A 240 -13.92 -3.39 -28.11
N ASP A 241 -14.69 -4.23 -27.46
CA ASP A 241 -16.07 -4.50 -27.85
C ASP A 241 -17.10 -3.64 -27.11
N LEU A 242 -16.69 -3.00 -25.99
CA LEU A 242 -17.55 -2.11 -25.23
C LEU A 242 -17.85 -0.84 -26.01
N THR A 243 -19.12 -0.43 -26.01
CA THR A 243 -19.56 0.85 -26.58
C THR A 243 -19.88 1.87 -25.49
N TRP A 244 -19.85 3.14 -25.85
CA TRP A 244 -20.24 4.23 -24.95
C TRP A 244 -21.72 4.16 -24.54
N GLU A 245 -22.60 3.70 -25.43
CA GLU A 245 -24.03 3.48 -25.17
C GLU A 245 -24.23 2.41 -24.07
N GLN A 246 -23.54 1.28 -24.19
CA GLN A 246 -23.57 0.23 -23.16
C GLN A 246 -23.06 0.72 -21.80
N LEU A 247 -22.02 1.57 -21.78
CA LEU A 247 -21.52 2.17 -20.56
C LEU A 247 -22.59 3.04 -19.87
N LYS A 248 -23.30 3.87 -20.62
CA LYS A 248 -24.40 4.71 -20.12
C LYS A 248 -25.58 3.88 -19.60
N GLU A 249 -25.95 2.84 -20.33
CA GLU A 249 -27.01 1.92 -19.93
C GLU A 249 -26.63 1.19 -18.64
N PHE A 250 -25.37 0.75 -18.50
CA PHE A 250 -24.88 0.11 -17.29
C PHE A 250 -24.93 1.06 -16.08
N HIS A 251 -24.57 2.33 -16.25
CA HIS A 251 -24.73 3.35 -15.21
C HIS A 251 -26.20 3.50 -14.81
N GLN A 252 -27.12 3.67 -15.75
CA GLN A 252 -28.56 3.87 -15.48
C GLN A 252 -29.17 2.70 -14.70
N THR A 253 -28.72 1.48 -14.99
CA THR A 253 -29.26 0.26 -14.36
C THR A 253 -28.64 -0.06 -13.00
N HIS A 254 -27.37 0.27 -12.80
CA HIS A 254 -26.63 -0.16 -11.59
C HIS A 254 -26.37 0.98 -10.59
N TYR A 255 -26.24 2.24 -11.03
CA TYR A 255 -25.90 3.38 -10.16
C TYR A 255 -27.13 4.14 -9.66
N HIS A 256 -28.15 3.39 -9.27
CA HIS A 256 -29.35 3.93 -8.68
C HIS A 256 -29.32 3.83 -7.15
N PRO A 257 -29.87 4.83 -6.40
CA PRO A 257 -29.89 4.75 -4.93
C PRO A 257 -30.53 3.49 -4.35
N SER A 258 -31.53 2.89 -5.01
CA SER A 258 -32.12 1.63 -4.56
C SER A 258 -31.15 0.44 -4.58
N ASN A 259 -30.07 0.54 -5.34
CA ASN A 259 -28.94 -0.42 -5.38
C ASN A 259 -27.75 0.02 -4.52
N ALA A 260 -27.84 1.20 -3.89
CA ALA A 260 -26.73 1.78 -3.14
C ALA A 260 -26.67 1.29 -1.69
N ARG A 261 -25.44 1.07 -1.20
CA ARG A 261 -25.11 0.83 0.19
C ARG A 261 -24.11 1.88 0.65
N PHE A 262 -24.52 2.70 1.62
CA PHE A 262 -23.72 3.76 2.19
C PHE A 262 -23.07 3.27 3.49
N PHE A 263 -21.81 3.56 3.65
CA PHE A 263 -21.07 3.29 4.88
C PHE A 263 -20.34 4.54 5.35
N THR A 264 -20.50 4.88 6.64
CA THR A 264 -19.71 5.91 7.29
C THR A 264 -19.10 5.39 8.58
N TYR A 265 -17.91 5.90 8.92
CA TYR A 265 -17.16 5.53 10.09
C TYR A 265 -16.50 6.76 10.71
N GLY A 266 -16.40 6.79 12.04
CA GLY A 266 -15.63 7.79 12.75
C GLY A 266 -16.42 8.53 13.82
N ASP A 267 -15.93 9.75 14.18
CA ASP A 267 -16.46 10.55 15.29
C ASP A 267 -17.39 11.70 14.87
N LEU A 268 -17.54 11.94 13.55
CA LEU A 268 -18.42 12.99 13.04
C LEU A 268 -19.91 12.62 13.25
N PRO A 269 -20.80 13.63 13.48
CA PRO A 269 -22.22 13.39 13.73
C PRO A 269 -22.94 12.76 12.54
N LEU A 270 -23.70 11.69 12.80
CA LEU A 270 -24.47 10.96 11.79
C LEU A 270 -25.48 11.86 11.05
N GLU A 271 -26.16 12.75 11.77
CA GLU A 271 -27.19 13.63 11.20
C GLU A 271 -26.67 14.51 10.07
N GLN A 272 -25.41 14.95 10.17
CA GLN A 272 -24.78 15.76 9.12
C GLN A 272 -24.60 14.97 7.83
N HIS A 273 -24.19 13.71 7.96
CA HIS A 273 -24.03 12.81 6.82
C HIS A 273 -25.36 12.53 6.14
N LEU A 274 -26.37 12.14 6.95
CA LEU A 274 -27.72 11.80 6.45
C LEU A 274 -28.37 12.99 5.76
N LYS A 275 -28.25 14.18 6.37
CA LYS A 275 -28.76 15.42 5.78
C LYS A 275 -28.15 15.70 4.41
N GLN A 276 -26.82 15.69 4.32
CA GLN A 276 -26.15 16.01 3.07
C GLN A 276 -26.45 14.98 1.99
N ILE A 277 -26.42 13.69 2.30
CA ILE A 277 -26.71 12.60 1.35
C ILE A 277 -28.17 12.72 0.86
N HIS A 278 -29.11 12.97 1.76
CA HIS A 278 -30.53 13.17 1.40
C HIS A 278 -30.73 14.38 0.48
N GLU A 279 -30.24 15.55 0.89
CA GLU A 279 -30.49 16.83 0.18
C GLU A 279 -29.73 16.89 -1.16
N GLU A 280 -28.49 16.41 -1.23
CA GLU A 280 -27.68 16.53 -2.45
C GLU A 280 -27.98 15.43 -3.48
N ALA A 281 -28.39 14.23 -3.04
CA ALA A 281 -28.58 13.08 -3.93
C ALA A 281 -29.99 12.45 -3.83
N LEU A 282 -30.33 11.83 -2.70
CA LEU A 282 -31.40 10.83 -2.63
C LEU A 282 -32.80 11.41 -2.86
N VAL A 283 -33.06 12.67 -2.50
CA VAL A 283 -34.35 13.35 -2.71
C VAL A 283 -34.74 13.46 -4.20
N LYS A 284 -33.78 13.31 -5.11
CA LYS A 284 -33.96 13.42 -6.56
C LYS A 284 -34.38 12.12 -7.24
N PHE A 285 -34.49 11.04 -6.47
CA PHE A 285 -34.79 9.69 -6.99
C PHE A 285 -36.01 9.10 -6.32
N GLU A 286 -36.77 8.35 -7.09
CA GLU A 286 -37.83 7.47 -6.60
C GLU A 286 -37.30 6.04 -6.39
N ARG A 287 -38.00 5.24 -5.60
CA ARG A 287 -37.63 3.84 -5.40
C ARG A 287 -37.83 3.01 -6.66
N THR A 288 -36.86 2.20 -6.99
CA THR A 288 -36.92 1.18 -8.04
C THR A 288 -36.53 -0.18 -7.48
N GLU A 289 -36.85 -1.25 -8.18
CA GLU A 289 -36.38 -2.60 -7.83
C GLU A 289 -35.15 -2.93 -8.70
N PRO A 290 -33.94 -2.87 -8.17
CA PRO A 290 -32.72 -3.14 -8.94
C PRO A 290 -32.62 -4.65 -9.24
N ASN A 291 -32.47 -5.00 -10.52
CA ASN A 291 -32.21 -6.39 -10.93
C ASN A 291 -30.69 -6.67 -10.97
N THR A 292 -30.03 -6.53 -9.82
CA THR A 292 -28.55 -6.63 -9.71
C THR A 292 -28.09 -7.75 -8.78
N ALA A 293 -28.99 -8.57 -8.25
CA ALA A 293 -28.65 -9.67 -7.38
C ALA A 293 -27.82 -10.73 -8.09
N VAL A 294 -26.80 -11.24 -7.42
CA VAL A 294 -26.01 -12.38 -7.93
C VAL A 294 -26.77 -13.66 -7.60
N PRO A 295 -27.22 -14.43 -8.61
CA PRO A 295 -27.91 -15.69 -8.34
C PRO A 295 -26.93 -16.73 -7.77
N PRO A 296 -27.43 -17.77 -7.08
CA PRO A 296 -26.58 -18.85 -6.62
C PRO A 296 -26.03 -19.65 -7.80
N GLN A 297 -24.77 -20.06 -7.69
CA GLN A 297 -24.13 -20.96 -8.66
C GLN A 297 -24.82 -22.32 -8.67
N THR A 298 -25.14 -22.84 -9.85
CA THR A 298 -25.65 -24.21 -9.98
C THR A 298 -24.60 -25.22 -9.54
N GLN A 299 -24.96 -26.09 -8.61
CA GLN A 299 -24.03 -27.09 -8.10
C GLN A 299 -23.73 -28.17 -9.15
N TRP A 300 -22.46 -28.47 -9.35
CA TRP A 300 -22.09 -29.53 -10.28
C TRP A 300 -22.36 -30.92 -9.70
N THR A 301 -22.69 -31.84 -10.57
CA THR A 301 -22.86 -33.24 -10.22
C THR A 301 -21.55 -34.03 -10.17
N ASN A 302 -20.54 -33.60 -10.92
CA ASN A 302 -19.20 -34.19 -10.99
C ASN A 302 -18.11 -33.12 -10.92
N PRO A 303 -16.95 -33.44 -10.34
CA PRO A 303 -15.76 -32.57 -10.39
C PRO A 303 -15.35 -32.28 -11.84
N ARG A 304 -14.75 -31.09 -12.04
CA ARG A 304 -14.23 -30.64 -13.34
C ARG A 304 -12.72 -30.44 -13.26
N GLU A 305 -12.09 -30.56 -14.42
CA GLU A 305 -10.68 -30.27 -14.61
C GLU A 305 -10.50 -29.20 -15.67
N GLY A 306 -9.47 -28.40 -15.52
CA GLY A 306 -9.12 -27.36 -16.48
C GLY A 306 -7.63 -27.15 -16.56
N HIS A 307 -7.19 -26.62 -17.70
CA HIS A 307 -5.82 -26.21 -17.92
C HIS A 307 -5.80 -24.84 -18.56
N VAL A 308 -4.82 -24.00 -18.16
CA VAL A 308 -4.55 -22.70 -18.75
C VAL A 308 -3.05 -22.52 -18.92
N THR A 309 -2.66 -21.62 -19.79
CA THR A 309 -1.25 -21.27 -20.01
C THR A 309 -0.95 -19.86 -19.57
N CYS A 310 0.31 -19.58 -19.29
CA CYS A 310 0.79 -18.27 -18.90
C CYS A 310 2.14 -17.96 -19.56
N SER A 311 2.59 -16.73 -19.44
CA SER A 311 3.94 -16.35 -19.86
C SER A 311 4.99 -17.06 -19.00
N PRO A 312 6.09 -17.57 -19.58
CA PRO A 312 7.23 -18.01 -18.79
C PRO A 312 7.79 -16.87 -17.95
N ASP A 313 8.05 -17.13 -16.69
CA ASP A 313 8.74 -16.19 -15.80
C ASP A 313 10.25 -16.34 -15.99
N SER A 314 10.86 -15.41 -16.71
CA SER A 314 12.30 -15.38 -16.93
C SER A 314 13.11 -15.13 -15.65
N MET A 315 12.46 -14.66 -14.60
CA MET A 315 13.07 -14.42 -13.29
C MET A 315 12.86 -15.57 -12.31
N ALA A 316 12.06 -16.57 -12.68
CA ALA A 316 11.85 -17.75 -11.84
C ALA A 316 13.19 -18.46 -11.55
N PRO A 317 13.40 -18.88 -10.29
CA PRO A 317 14.64 -19.55 -9.88
C PRO A 317 14.86 -20.90 -10.58
N ASP A 318 13.77 -21.60 -10.90
CA ASP A 318 13.79 -22.89 -11.61
C ASP A 318 12.81 -22.85 -12.80
N PRO A 319 13.31 -22.73 -14.04
CA PRO A 319 12.45 -22.67 -15.23
C PRO A 319 11.56 -23.89 -15.41
N THR A 320 11.91 -25.04 -14.81
CA THR A 320 11.16 -26.29 -14.94
C THR A 320 10.01 -26.41 -13.92
N ARG A 321 9.94 -25.52 -12.92
CA ARG A 321 8.99 -25.54 -11.82
C ARG A 321 8.07 -24.33 -11.82
N GLN A 322 7.49 -24.01 -12.96
CA GLN A 322 6.56 -22.88 -13.11
C GLN A 322 5.09 -23.32 -13.20
N ASN A 323 4.80 -24.60 -12.91
CA ASN A 323 3.44 -25.12 -12.90
C ASN A 323 2.78 -24.90 -11.53
N THR A 324 1.50 -24.49 -11.53
CA THR A 324 0.71 -24.28 -10.32
C THR A 324 -0.45 -25.26 -10.25
N VAL A 325 -0.57 -26.00 -9.14
CA VAL A 325 -1.68 -26.91 -8.85
C VAL A 325 -2.02 -26.88 -7.35
N CYS A 326 -3.30 -26.94 -6.99
CA CYS A 326 -3.77 -26.94 -5.60
C CYS A 326 -4.72 -28.12 -5.31
N VAL A 327 -4.41 -28.92 -4.27
CA VAL A 327 -5.31 -29.96 -3.69
C VAL A 327 -4.97 -30.20 -2.22
N SER A 328 -5.98 -30.36 -1.32
CA SER A 328 -5.79 -30.59 0.12
C SER A 328 -6.82 -31.58 0.71
N TYR A 329 -6.38 -32.72 1.29
CA TYR A 329 -7.28 -33.77 1.82
C TYR A 329 -6.89 -34.46 3.14
N LEU A 330 -5.71 -34.23 3.71
CA LEU A 330 -5.20 -35.06 4.83
C LEU A 330 -5.83 -34.75 6.21
N LEU A 331 -6.37 -33.59 6.44
CA LEU A 331 -6.86 -33.12 7.75
C LEU A 331 -8.19 -33.74 8.17
N ALA A 332 -9.01 -34.22 7.22
CA ALA A 332 -10.33 -34.81 7.52
C ALA A 332 -10.26 -36.18 8.20
N GLU A 333 -9.16 -36.88 8.11
CA GLU A 333 -8.97 -38.21 8.69
C GLU A 333 -8.27 -38.19 10.05
N ASN A 334 -7.34 -37.24 10.26
CA ASN A 334 -6.51 -37.16 11.47
C ASN A 334 -7.01 -36.09 12.49
N GLY A 335 -7.99 -35.29 12.13
CA GLY A 335 -8.53 -34.21 12.98
C GLY A 335 -7.64 -32.95 13.00
N PHE A 336 -8.08 -31.98 13.81
CA PHE A 336 -7.39 -30.70 14.02
C PHE A 336 -6.82 -30.64 15.44
N GLU A 337 -5.58 -30.25 15.57
CA GLU A 337 -4.96 -30.05 16.89
C GLU A 337 -5.59 -28.82 17.56
N GLU A 338 -5.97 -28.94 18.83
CA GLU A 338 -6.58 -27.87 19.62
C GLU A 338 -5.71 -26.61 19.65
N GLU A 339 -4.40 -26.78 19.71
CA GLU A 339 -3.44 -25.67 19.68
C GLU A 339 -3.47 -24.87 18.37
N GLN A 340 -3.71 -25.52 17.23
CA GLN A 340 -3.86 -24.84 15.92
C GLN A 340 -5.14 -23.99 15.88
N ILE A 341 -6.23 -24.52 16.45
CA ILE A 341 -7.50 -23.79 16.58
C ILE A 341 -7.30 -22.56 17.48
N GLU A 342 -6.67 -22.73 18.63
CA GLU A 342 -6.40 -21.63 19.56
C GLU A 342 -5.43 -20.59 18.96
N ALA A 343 -4.47 -21.00 18.12
CA ALA A 343 -3.59 -20.07 17.39
C ALA A 343 -4.39 -19.17 16.41
N LEU A 344 -5.32 -19.74 15.67
CA LEU A 344 -6.19 -18.98 14.77
C LEU A 344 -7.12 -18.03 15.52
N LEU A 345 -7.70 -18.47 16.64
CA LEU A 345 -8.54 -17.62 17.49
C LEU A 345 -7.75 -16.49 18.14
N HIS A 346 -6.52 -16.75 18.56
CA HIS A 346 -5.60 -15.74 19.07
C HIS A 346 -5.25 -14.70 17.99
N LYS A 347 -5.02 -15.15 16.76
CA LYS A 347 -4.79 -14.25 15.62
C LYS A 347 -5.98 -13.32 15.37
N ILE A 348 -7.20 -13.83 15.45
CA ILE A 348 -8.43 -13.03 15.36
C ILE A 348 -8.47 -11.99 16.49
N GLU A 349 -8.19 -12.40 17.74
CA GLU A 349 -8.15 -11.47 18.90
C GLU A 349 -7.14 -10.33 18.67
N ILE A 350 -5.95 -10.64 18.18
CA ILE A 350 -4.93 -9.63 17.86
C ILE A 350 -5.39 -8.68 16.77
N GLN A 351 -5.97 -9.20 15.68
CA GLN A 351 -6.47 -8.39 14.58
C GLN A 351 -7.57 -7.41 15.03
N MET A 352 -8.45 -7.83 15.94
CA MET A 352 -9.46 -6.95 16.53
C MET A 352 -8.87 -5.86 17.42
N LYS A 353 -7.82 -6.18 18.17
CA LYS A 353 -7.19 -5.25 19.12
C LYS A 353 -6.20 -4.30 18.46
N HIS A 354 -5.58 -4.72 17.35
CA HIS A 354 -4.63 -3.89 16.62
C HIS A 354 -5.31 -2.68 15.98
N GLN A 355 -4.86 -1.49 16.34
CA GLN A 355 -5.41 -0.23 15.81
C GLN A 355 -4.58 0.24 14.62
N SER A 356 -5.09 0.01 13.43
CA SER A 356 -4.52 0.51 12.17
C SER A 356 -5.06 1.91 11.85
N THR A 357 -4.30 2.73 11.17
CA THR A 357 -4.73 4.05 10.67
C THR A 357 -5.79 3.96 9.58
N SER A 358 -5.89 2.83 8.91
CA SER A 358 -6.88 2.53 7.86
C SER A 358 -8.02 1.64 8.35
N PHE A 359 -8.27 1.60 9.68
CA PHE A 359 -9.28 0.68 10.25
C PHE A 359 -10.65 0.87 9.63
N GLY A 360 -11.12 2.11 9.44
CA GLY A 360 -12.41 2.39 8.79
C GLY A 360 -12.50 1.84 7.36
N LEU A 361 -11.42 1.99 6.56
CA LEU A 361 -11.36 1.46 5.20
C LEU A 361 -11.35 -0.08 5.19
N SER A 362 -10.56 -0.68 6.07
CA SER A 362 -10.52 -2.14 6.22
C SER A 362 -11.87 -2.70 6.61
N LEU A 363 -12.59 -2.01 7.50
CA LEU A 363 -13.93 -2.38 7.92
C LEU A 363 -14.95 -2.25 6.77
N ALA A 364 -14.90 -1.15 6.00
CA ALA A 364 -15.73 -0.96 4.82
C ALA A 364 -15.54 -2.10 3.80
N SER A 365 -14.29 -2.43 3.50
CA SER A 365 -13.95 -3.52 2.56
C SER A 365 -14.38 -4.89 3.06
N TYR A 366 -14.25 -5.16 4.37
CA TYR A 366 -14.68 -6.40 4.99
C TYR A 366 -16.19 -6.59 4.94
N ILE A 367 -16.93 -5.51 5.19
CA ILE A 367 -18.40 -5.51 5.15
C ILE A 367 -18.91 -5.62 3.70
N ALA A 368 -18.24 -5.00 2.75
CA ALA A 368 -18.71 -4.81 1.39
C ALA A 368 -19.17 -6.12 0.73
N SER A 369 -18.34 -7.17 0.77
CA SER A 369 -18.65 -8.45 0.13
C SER A 369 -19.88 -9.13 0.74
N CYS A 370 -19.97 -9.20 2.07
CA CYS A 370 -21.12 -9.81 2.75
C CYS A 370 -22.41 -9.02 2.50
N TRP A 371 -22.34 -7.69 2.62
CA TRP A 371 -23.47 -6.81 2.43
C TRP A 371 -23.96 -6.80 0.98
N ASN A 372 -23.06 -7.01 0.04
CA ASN A 372 -23.39 -7.11 -1.38
C ASN A 372 -24.31 -8.29 -1.70
N HIS A 373 -24.21 -9.37 -0.93
CA HIS A 373 -25.09 -10.56 -0.98
C HIS A 373 -26.24 -10.51 0.04
N ASP A 374 -26.68 -9.31 0.44
CA ASP A 374 -27.74 -9.09 1.42
C ASP A 374 -27.48 -9.71 2.80
N GLY A 375 -26.22 -10.03 3.11
CA GLY A 375 -25.81 -10.42 4.45
C GLY A 375 -25.96 -9.26 5.44
N ASP A 376 -26.19 -9.57 6.70
CA ASP A 376 -26.34 -8.56 7.74
C ASP A 376 -24.97 -8.01 8.18
N PRO A 377 -24.63 -6.76 7.86
CA PRO A 377 -23.33 -6.20 8.19
C PRO A 377 -23.12 -5.99 9.69
N VAL A 378 -24.21 -5.82 10.47
CA VAL A 378 -24.12 -5.64 11.93
C VAL A 378 -23.75 -6.97 12.62
N LYS A 379 -24.38 -8.06 12.18
CA LYS A 379 -24.02 -9.40 12.68
C LYS A 379 -22.57 -9.74 12.36
N LEU A 380 -22.08 -9.37 11.17
CA LEU A 380 -20.70 -9.61 10.76
C LEU A 380 -19.68 -8.97 11.73
N LEU A 381 -20.02 -7.84 12.35
CA LEU A 381 -19.14 -7.13 13.29
C LEU A 381 -19.08 -7.76 14.69
N GLN A 382 -20.01 -8.67 15.05
CA GLN A 382 -20.09 -9.30 16.37
C GLN A 382 -19.12 -10.48 16.49
N ILE A 383 -17.83 -10.22 16.37
CA ILE A 383 -16.79 -11.24 16.23
C ILE A 383 -16.68 -12.13 17.48
N SER A 384 -16.74 -11.55 18.69
CA SER A 384 -16.72 -12.32 19.94
C SER A 384 -17.91 -13.27 20.05
N GLN A 385 -19.07 -12.88 19.53
CA GLN A 385 -20.25 -13.77 19.49
C GLN A 385 -20.00 -14.94 18.54
N HIS A 386 -19.45 -14.68 17.35
CA HIS A 386 -19.10 -15.74 16.40
C HIS A 386 -18.05 -16.71 16.96
N VAL A 387 -17.01 -16.18 17.61
CA VAL A 387 -16.00 -17.00 18.30
C VAL A 387 -16.64 -17.86 19.41
N SER A 388 -17.54 -17.28 20.20
CA SER A 388 -18.24 -18.02 21.25
C SER A 388 -19.14 -19.10 20.69
N GLN A 389 -19.88 -18.83 19.63
CA GLN A 389 -20.71 -19.82 18.93
C GLN A 389 -19.84 -20.94 18.32
N PHE A 390 -18.71 -20.58 17.70
CA PHE A 390 -17.77 -21.56 17.16
C PHE A 390 -17.23 -22.48 18.27
N ARG A 391 -16.79 -21.93 19.40
CA ARG A 391 -16.35 -22.72 20.56
C ARG A 391 -17.46 -23.64 21.10
N GLN A 392 -18.72 -23.18 21.07
CA GLN A 392 -19.84 -24.02 21.46
C GLN A 392 -20.05 -25.16 20.47
N CYS A 393 -19.96 -24.91 19.15
CA CYS A 393 -20.04 -25.97 18.14
C CYS A 393 -18.96 -27.05 18.33
N LEU A 394 -17.73 -26.65 18.67
CA LEU A 394 -16.63 -27.61 18.96
C LEU A 394 -16.91 -28.45 20.22
N LYS A 395 -17.55 -27.87 21.25
CA LYS A 395 -17.93 -28.60 22.47
C LYS A 395 -19.06 -29.58 22.22
N ASP A 396 -20.08 -29.16 21.45
CA ASP A 396 -21.26 -29.96 21.15
C ASP A 396 -20.94 -31.12 20.18
N ASN A 397 -20.00 -30.87 19.27
CA ASN A 397 -19.52 -31.86 18.32
C ASN A 397 -17.98 -31.81 18.21
N PRO A 398 -17.25 -32.71 18.87
CA PRO A 398 -15.78 -32.78 18.79
C PRO A 398 -15.23 -33.01 17.36
N ARG A 399 -16.07 -33.48 16.45
CA ARG A 399 -15.72 -33.68 15.03
C ARG A 399 -16.31 -32.59 14.12
N TYR A 400 -16.68 -31.45 14.67
CA TYR A 400 -17.33 -30.37 13.91
C TYR A 400 -16.54 -29.93 12.69
N LEU A 401 -15.25 -29.74 12.83
CA LEU A 401 -14.39 -29.29 11.72
C LEU A 401 -14.18 -30.39 10.68
N GLU A 402 -13.94 -31.64 11.11
CA GLU A 402 -13.80 -32.78 10.22
C GLU A 402 -15.08 -33.02 9.41
N ASP A 403 -16.25 -32.91 10.08
CA ASP A 403 -17.54 -33.04 9.39
C ASP A 403 -17.72 -31.91 8.34
N LYS A 404 -17.26 -30.68 8.65
CA LYS A 404 -17.28 -29.57 7.68
C LYS A 404 -16.31 -29.82 6.51
N VAL A 405 -15.10 -30.31 6.78
CA VAL A 405 -14.16 -30.69 5.72
C VAL A 405 -14.75 -31.80 4.86
N GLN A 406 -15.35 -32.81 5.47
CA GLN A 406 -16.01 -33.88 4.73
C GLN A 406 -17.16 -33.35 3.85
N GLN A 407 -18.03 -32.49 4.42
CA GLN A 407 -19.17 -31.90 3.73
C GLN A 407 -18.75 -30.98 2.57
N TYR A 408 -17.85 -30.02 2.83
CA TYR A 408 -17.56 -28.93 1.90
C TYR A 408 -16.39 -29.23 0.96
N PHE A 409 -15.50 -30.18 1.29
CA PHE A 409 -14.36 -30.52 0.45
C PHE A 409 -14.46 -31.94 -0.09
N LYS A 410 -14.50 -32.98 0.76
CA LYS A 410 -14.41 -34.38 0.31
C LYS A 410 -15.64 -34.82 -0.48
N ASN A 411 -16.83 -34.52 0.01
CA ASN A 411 -18.12 -34.92 -0.60
C ASN A 411 -18.68 -33.85 -1.58
N ASN A 412 -17.97 -32.75 -1.78
CA ASN A 412 -18.43 -31.70 -2.66
C ASN A 412 -18.08 -32.01 -4.12
N SER A 413 -19.11 -32.25 -4.94
CA SER A 413 -18.97 -32.45 -6.37
C SER A 413 -18.67 -31.16 -7.14
N HIS A 414 -18.98 -29.97 -6.57
CA HIS A 414 -18.64 -28.69 -7.14
C HIS A 414 -17.16 -28.39 -6.86
N ARG A 415 -16.28 -29.07 -7.57
CA ARG A 415 -14.83 -29.02 -7.41
C ARG A 415 -14.15 -28.83 -8.75
N LEU A 416 -13.21 -27.92 -8.84
CA LEU A 416 -12.36 -27.68 -10.00
C LEU A 416 -10.92 -27.99 -9.66
N THR A 417 -10.27 -28.85 -10.44
CA THR A 417 -8.81 -28.95 -10.49
C THR A 417 -8.32 -28.10 -11.66
N LEU A 418 -7.67 -27.00 -11.37
CA LEU A 418 -7.11 -26.12 -12.40
C LEU A 418 -5.59 -26.20 -12.37
N SER A 419 -4.99 -26.49 -13.50
CA SER A 419 -3.54 -26.42 -13.70
C SER A 419 -3.18 -25.25 -14.62
N MET A 420 -2.02 -24.66 -14.37
CA MET A 420 -1.42 -23.63 -15.23
C MET A 420 0.03 -23.98 -15.53
N SER A 421 0.43 -23.84 -16.77
CA SER A 421 1.81 -24.06 -17.21
C SER A 421 2.34 -22.94 -18.09
N PRO A 422 3.66 -22.70 -18.07
CA PRO A 422 4.25 -21.72 -19.00
C PRO A 422 4.16 -22.22 -20.44
N ASP A 423 4.01 -21.27 -21.36
CA ASP A 423 4.02 -21.48 -22.80
C ASP A 423 4.98 -20.46 -23.41
N ASP A 424 6.08 -20.92 -24.02
CA ASP A 424 7.11 -20.05 -24.60
C ASP A 424 6.57 -19.13 -25.68
N SER A 425 5.50 -19.52 -26.34
CA SER A 425 4.81 -18.72 -27.36
C SER A 425 3.65 -17.86 -26.82
N TYR A 426 3.47 -17.80 -25.50
CA TYR A 426 2.32 -17.10 -24.89
C TYR A 426 2.22 -15.64 -25.30
N LEU A 427 3.32 -14.88 -25.17
CA LEU A 427 3.36 -13.46 -25.53
C LEU A 427 3.17 -13.24 -27.02
N GLU A 428 3.72 -14.12 -27.87
CA GLU A 428 3.53 -14.06 -29.31
C GLU A 428 2.07 -14.33 -29.70
N LYS A 429 1.44 -15.32 -29.07
CA LYS A 429 0.00 -15.60 -29.27
C LYS A 429 -0.87 -14.43 -28.83
N GLN A 430 -0.55 -13.79 -27.72
CA GLN A 430 -1.27 -12.61 -27.24
C GLN A 430 -1.12 -11.43 -28.22
N ALA A 431 0.10 -11.17 -28.69
CA ALA A 431 0.35 -10.13 -29.69
C ALA A 431 -0.41 -10.41 -31.00
N GLN A 432 -0.37 -11.64 -31.51
CA GLN A 432 -1.11 -12.05 -32.71
C GLN A 432 -2.62 -11.93 -32.52
N ALA A 433 -3.13 -12.26 -31.34
CA ALA A 433 -4.56 -12.09 -31.03
C ALA A 433 -4.97 -10.62 -31.00
N GLU A 434 -4.15 -9.75 -30.42
CA GLU A 434 -4.38 -8.29 -30.43
C GLU A 434 -4.32 -7.72 -31.85
N ASP A 435 -3.31 -8.09 -32.63
CA ASP A 435 -3.20 -7.68 -34.05
C ASP A 435 -4.41 -8.15 -34.88
N SER A 436 -4.84 -9.39 -34.67
CA SER A 436 -6.02 -9.95 -35.34
C SER A 436 -7.28 -9.18 -34.97
N LYS A 437 -7.45 -8.83 -33.68
CA LYS A 437 -8.58 -8.02 -33.20
C LYS A 437 -8.55 -6.61 -33.79
N LEU A 438 -7.36 -5.99 -33.81
CA LEU A 438 -7.17 -4.67 -34.43
C LEU A 438 -7.47 -4.72 -35.92
N HIS A 439 -6.98 -5.73 -36.62
CA HIS A 439 -7.28 -5.93 -38.06
C HIS A 439 -8.78 -6.10 -38.29
N GLN A 440 -9.46 -6.91 -37.49
CA GLN A 440 -10.92 -7.07 -37.54
C GLN A 440 -11.66 -5.73 -37.42
N LYS A 441 -11.23 -4.86 -36.47
CA LYS A 441 -11.83 -3.53 -36.24
C LYS A 441 -11.49 -2.51 -37.35
N THR A 442 -10.36 -2.68 -38.05
CA THR A 442 -9.84 -1.68 -38.97
C THR A 442 -9.99 -2.04 -40.47
N GLN A 443 -10.14 -3.33 -40.81
CA GLN A 443 -10.19 -3.80 -42.21
C GLN A 443 -11.39 -3.23 -43.00
N SER A 444 -12.51 -2.97 -42.36
CA SER A 444 -13.74 -2.45 -42.98
C SER A 444 -13.84 -0.93 -42.92
N LEU A 445 -12.85 -0.22 -42.33
CA LEU A 445 -12.88 1.23 -42.23
C LEU A 445 -12.72 1.89 -43.59
N THR A 446 -13.70 2.72 -43.96
CA THR A 446 -13.60 3.62 -45.09
C THR A 446 -12.58 4.73 -44.83
N GLU A 447 -12.14 5.38 -45.92
CA GLU A 447 -11.22 6.54 -45.78
C GLU A 447 -11.84 7.66 -44.94
N SER A 448 -13.14 7.89 -45.10
CA SER A 448 -13.85 8.86 -44.22
C SER A 448 -13.80 8.49 -42.77
N GLN A 449 -13.99 7.22 -42.39
CA GLN A 449 -13.91 6.76 -41.02
C GLN A 449 -12.47 6.84 -40.47
N ARG A 450 -11.45 6.57 -41.28
CA ARG A 450 -10.04 6.77 -40.88
C ARG A 450 -9.75 8.25 -40.61
N GLN A 451 -10.25 9.15 -41.43
CA GLN A 451 -10.15 10.60 -41.23
C GLN A 451 -10.91 11.04 -39.96
N ASP A 452 -12.06 10.43 -39.68
CA ASP A 452 -12.82 10.72 -38.45
C ASP A 452 -12.07 10.24 -37.20
N ILE A 453 -11.41 9.07 -37.22
CA ILE A 453 -10.52 8.60 -36.16
C ILE A 453 -9.38 9.61 -35.91
N TYR A 454 -8.73 10.06 -36.98
CA TYR A 454 -7.66 11.06 -36.87
C TYR A 454 -8.17 12.39 -36.31
N LYS A 455 -9.32 12.92 -36.76
CA LYS A 455 -9.93 14.14 -36.22
C LYS A 455 -10.28 14.00 -34.74
N LYS A 456 -10.90 12.87 -34.36
CA LYS A 456 -11.23 12.57 -32.95
C LYS A 456 -9.99 12.53 -32.07
N GLY A 457 -8.89 11.93 -32.54
CA GLY A 457 -7.61 11.94 -31.85
C GLY A 457 -7.05 13.35 -31.63
N LEU A 458 -7.11 14.22 -32.65
CA LEU A 458 -6.71 15.62 -32.54
C LEU A 458 -7.61 16.42 -31.59
N GLU A 459 -8.93 16.18 -31.61
CA GLU A 459 -9.89 16.81 -30.72
C GLU A 459 -9.59 16.43 -29.25
N LEU A 460 -9.40 15.14 -28.98
CA LEU A 460 -9.01 14.66 -27.66
C LEU A 460 -7.70 15.32 -27.21
N LEU A 461 -6.68 15.34 -28.04
CA LEU A 461 -5.40 15.98 -27.74
C LEU A 461 -5.55 17.49 -27.45
N SER A 462 -6.45 18.18 -28.18
CA SER A 462 -6.77 19.59 -27.94
C SER A 462 -7.41 19.79 -26.57
N VAL A 463 -8.39 18.95 -26.20
CA VAL A 463 -9.07 18.99 -24.89
C VAL A 463 -8.09 18.66 -23.77
N GLN A 464 -7.21 17.67 -23.96
CA GLN A 464 -6.16 17.30 -22.99
C GLN A 464 -5.13 18.43 -22.76
N SER A 465 -4.91 19.27 -23.77
CA SER A 465 -3.96 20.39 -23.72
C SER A 465 -4.61 21.71 -23.25
N ALA A 466 -5.92 21.78 -23.19
CA ALA A 466 -6.65 22.97 -22.78
C ALA A 466 -6.52 23.23 -21.27
N THR A 467 -6.34 24.50 -20.91
CA THR A 467 -6.38 24.92 -19.50
C THR A 467 -7.79 24.72 -18.95
N GLN A 468 -7.90 23.93 -17.87
CA GLN A 468 -9.16 23.61 -17.24
C GLN A 468 -9.50 24.58 -16.10
N ASP A 469 -10.71 25.15 -16.14
CA ASP A 469 -11.24 25.87 -14.97
C ASP A 469 -11.75 24.86 -13.93
N ALA A 470 -11.15 24.92 -12.76
CA ALA A 470 -11.52 24.08 -11.62
C ALA A 470 -12.19 24.90 -10.49
N SER A 471 -12.66 26.11 -10.80
CA SER A 471 -13.30 27.01 -9.82
C SER A 471 -14.61 26.45 -9.25
N CYS A 472 -15.26 25.53 -9.98
CA CYS A 472 -16.45 24.82 -9.49
C CYS A 472 -16.17 23.89 -8.32
N LEU A 473 -14.93 23.38 -8.18
CA LEU A 473 -14.58 22.45 -7.11
C LEU A 473 -14.36 23.16 -5.78
N PRO A 474 -14.85 22.56 -4.67
CA PRO A 474 -14.51 23.07 -3.36
C PRO A 474 -13.01 22.89 -3.10
N ALA A 475 -12.45 23.76 -2.28
CA ALA A 475 -11.07 23.69 -1.86
C ALA A 475 -10.93 24.11 -0.40
N LEU A 476 -10.05 23.42 0.32
CA LEU A 476 -9.55 23.92 1.59
C LEU A 476 -8.58 25.09 1.34
N LYS A 477 -8.37 25.90 2.36
CA LYS A 477 -7.34 26.94 2.37
C LYS A 477 -6.14 26.46 3.19
N VAL A 478 -4.97 27.01 2.91
CA VAL A 478 -3.77 26.75 3.71
C VAL A 478 -3.99 27.12 5.20
N THR A 479 -4.91 28.06 5.46
CA THR A 479 -5.32 28.44 6.82
C THR A 479 -6.21 27.43 7.53
N ASP A 480 -6.75 26.44 6.81
CA ASP A 480 -7.53 25.34 7.40
C ASP A 480 -6.61 24.21 7.93
N ILE A 481 -5.29 24.34 7.74
CA ILE A 481 -4.27 23.41 8.22
C ILE A 481 -3.79 23.83 9.62
N GLU A 482 -3.71 22.89 10.54
CA GLU A 482 -3.14 23.13 11.86
C GLU A 482 -1.69 23.64 11.75
N SER A 483 -1.35 24.73 12.45
CA SER A 483 0.00 25.31 12.38
C SER A 483 1.05 24.50 13.14
N THR A 484 0.63 23.73 14.13
CA THR A 484 1.50 22.95 15.03
C THR A 484 1.21 21.47 14.91
N ILE A 485 2.26 20.64 15.08
CA ILE A 485 2.12 19.20 15.17
C ILE A 485 1.69 18.76 16.56
N GLN A 486 1.12 17.57 16.65
CA GLN A 486 0.94 16.89 17.93
C GLN A 486 2.25 16.24 18.37
N TYR A 487 2.79 16.67 19.50
CA TYR A 487 4.00 16.08 20.07
C TYR A 487 3.73 14.69 20.66
N THR A 488 4.68 13.79 20.46
CA THR A 488 4.63 12.43 20.99
C THR A 488 5.66 12.26 22.10
N PRO A 489 5.26 12.25 23.38
CA PRO A 489 6.21 12.03 24.47
C PRO A 489 6.86 10.67 24.39
N VAL A 490 8.17 10.62 24.52
CA VAL A 490 8.94 9.39 24.63
C VAL A 490 9.86 9.45 25.85
N GLN A 491 10.04 8.31 26.51
CA GLN A 491 10.98 8.16 27.63
C GLN A 491 12.14 7.27 27.17
N ILE A 492 13.34 7.64 27.47
CA ILE A 492 14.54 6.86 27.17
C ILE A 492 15.17 6.37 28.47
N SER A 493 15.44 5.08 28.53
CA SER A 493 16.06 4.38 29.63
C SER A 493 17.06 3.35 29.10
N THR A 494 17.65 2.54 29.98
CA THR A 494 18.55 1.45 29.62
C THR A 494 18.08 0.13 30.20
N ALA A 495 18.24 -0.94 29.43
CA ALA A 495 18.15 -2.32 29.86
C ALA A 495 19.56 -2.91 29.77
N GLY A 496 20.25 -3.03 30.91
CA GLY A 496 21.69 -3.33 30.92
C GLY A 496 22.50 -2.25 30.15
N CYS A 497 23.14 -2.62 29.04
CA CYS A 497 23.86 -1.70 28.15
C CYS A 497 23.02 -1.20 26.99
N VAL A 498 21.80 -1.72 26.77
CA VAL A 498 20.94 -1.42 25.63
C VAL A 498 20.04 -0.24 25.91
N PRO A 499 20.10 0.85 25.13
CA PRO A 499 19.14 1.96 25.24
C PRO A 499 17.74 1.52 24.79
N VAL A 500 16.71 1.91 25.54
CA VAL A 500 15.31 1.57 25.26
C VAL A 500 14.46 2.83 25.26
N GLN A 501 13.74 3.05 24.17
CA GLN A 501 12.72 4.07 24.05
C GLN A 501 11.36 3.50 24.46
N TYR A 502 10.67 4.14 25.38
CA TYR A 502 9.30 3.82 25.76
C TYR A 502 8.36 4.91 25.26
N CYS A 503 7.27 4.51 24.61
CA CYS A 503 6.22 5.38 24.15
C CYS A 503 4.87 4.91 24.72
N GLU A 504 4.31 5.70 25.64
CA GLU A 504 3.00 5.43 26.23
C GLU A 504 1.89 5.74 25.23
N GLN A 505 1.09 4.74 24.86
CA GLN A 505 0.02 4.88 23.88
C GLN A 505 -1.21 4.03 24.26
N PRO A 506 -2.41 4.40 23.84
CA PRO A 506 -3.63 3.60 24.03
C PRO A 506 -3.62 2.38 23.10
N THR A 507 -2.83 1.38 23.43
CA THR A 507 -2.56 0.21 22.58
C THR A 507 -3.60 -0.91 22.67
N ASN A 508 -4.70 -0.71 23.39
CA ASN A 508 -5.80 -1.69 23.50
C ASN A 508 -5.34 -3.08 24.00
N GLY A 509 -4.44 -3.10 25.00
CA GLY A 509 -3.92 -4.37 25.55
C GLY A 509 -2.87 -5.05 24.65
N MET A 510 -2.34 -4.34 23.67
CA MET A 510 -1.21 -4.77 22.86
C MET A 510 0.10 -4.17 23.36
N VAL A 511 1.18 -4.89 23.17
CA VAL A 511 2.56 -4.39 23.31
C VAL A 511 3.28 -4.56 21.99
N TYR A 512 3.96 -3.50 21.55
CA TYR A 512 4.80 -3.50 20.35
C TYR A 512 6.26 -3.37 20.75
N PHE A 513 7.07 -4.33 20.32
CA PHE A 513 8.51 -4.36 20.59
C PHE A 513 9.30 -4.24 19.30
N ARG A 514 10.34 -3.42 19.33
CA ARG A 514 11.28 -3.25 18.21
C ARG A 514 12.70 -3.22 18.74
N ALA A 515 13.63 -3.79 17.96
CA ALA A 515 15.06 -3.69 18.22
C ALA A 515 15.80 -3.42 16.90
N LEU A 516 16.62 -2.38 16.87
CA LEU A 516 17.50 -2.09 15.74
C LEU A 516 18.92 -2.56 16.08
N CYS A 517 19.42 -3.50 15.26
CA CYS A 517 20.74 -4.07 15.37
C CYS A 517 21.63 -3.48 14.26
N SER A 518 22.76 -2.83 14.63
CA SER A 518 23.67 -2.20 13.68
C SER A 518 24.43 -3.22 12.84
N LEU A 519 24.59 -2.93 11.54
CA LEU A 519 25.41 -3.69 10.58
C LEU A 519 26.86 -3.18 10.46
N ASN A 520 27.26 -2.20 11.23
CA ASN A 520 28.55 -1.50 11.05
C ASN A 520 29.76 -2.41 11.24
N SER A 521 29.63 -3.53 11.98
CA SER A 521 30.71 -4.51 12.14
C SER A 521 30.65 -5.65 11.11
N LEU A 522 29.68 -5.63 10.17
CA LEU A 522 29.49 -6.71 9.22
C LEU A 522 30.54 -6.66 8.10
N PRO A 523 31.27 -7.76 7.84
CA PRO A 523 32.15 -7.87 6.68
C PRO A 523 31.42 -7.69 5.36
N GLU A 524 32.09 -7.10 4.36
CA GLU A 524 31.47 -6.75 3.08
C GLU A 524 31.00 -7.99 2.29
N ASP A 525 31.68 -9.11 2.40
CA ASP A 525 31.34 -10.38 1.77
C ASP A 525 30.02 -10.99 2.28
N LEU A 526 29.44 -10.44 3.35
CA LEU A 526 28.18 -10.87 3.94
C LEU A 526 27.02 -9.93 3.63
N ARG A 527 27.29 -8.74 3.07
CA ARG A 527 26.29 -7.67 2.89
C ARG A 527 25.10 -8.12 2.06
N ASP A 528 25.33 -8.71 0.90
CA ASP A 528 24.25 -9.13 -0.02
C ASP A 528 23.38 -10.26 0.52
N TYR A 529 23.87 -10.97 1.57
CA TYR A 529 23.13 -12.04 2.23
C TYR A 529 22.25 -11.55 3.39
N VAL A 530 22.33 -10.27 3.76
CA VAL A 530 21.51 -9.71 4.86
C VAL A 530 20.02 -9.82 4.59
N PRO A 531 19.49 -9.49 3.39
CA PRO A 531 18.07 -9.65 3.11
C PRO A 531 17.62 -11.12 3.23
N LEU A 532 18.41 -12.06 2.72
CA LEU A 532 18.12 -13.49 2.88
C LEU A 532 18.10 -13.88 4.37
N PHE A 533 19.11 -13.46 5.16
CA PHE A 533 19.12 -13.69 6.59
C PHE A 533 17.84 -13.19 7.25
N CYS A 534 17.41 -11.96 6.93
CA CYS A 534 16.17 -11.37 7.46
C CYS A 534 14.92 -12.18 7.09
N SER A 535 14.87 -12.71 5.86
CA SER A 535 13.69 -13.46 5.38
C SER A 535 13.56 -14.85 5.99
N VAL A 536 14.67 -15.47 6.44
CA VAL A 536 14.68 -16.85 6.91
C VAL A 536 14.75 -17.02 8.43
N ILE A 537 15.37 -16.09 9.16
CA ILE A 537 15.74 -16.28 10.58
C ILE A 537 14.54 -16.59 11.51
N THR A 538 13.37 -16.03 11.23
CA THR A 538 12.14 -16.30 11.99
C THR A 538 11.32 -17.47 11.45
N LYS A 539 11.76 -18.09 10.34
CA LYS A 539 11.07 -19.20 9.67
C LYS A 539 11.85 -20.53 9.77
N LEU A 540 12.98 -20.48 10.45
CA LEU A 540 13.78 -21.66 10.85
C LEU A 540 13.38 -22.12 12.24
N GLY A 541 13.74 -23.34 12.63
CA GLY A 541 13.64 -23.79 14.02
C GLY A 541 14.61 -23.03 14.95
N CYS A 542 14.36 -23.04 16.26
CA CYS A 542 15.26 -22.49 17.26
C CYS A 542 15.15 -23.23 18.60
N GLY A 543 16.25 -23.25 19.35
CA GLY A 543 16.31 -23.97 20.63
C GLY A 543 16.00 -25.45 20.49
N ASN A 544 14.95 -25.91 21.15
CA ASN A 544 14.48 -27.31 21.05
C ASN A 544 13.29 -27.46 20.09
N MET A 545 12.90 -26.39 19.35
CA MET A 545 11.74 -26.39 18.46
C MET A 545 12.19 -26.49 17.00
N ASP A 546 11.56 -27.39 16.25
CA ASP A 546 11.64 -27.36 14.80
C ASP A 546 10.89 -26.11 14.24
N TYR A 547 10.98 -25.88 12.93
CA TYR A 547 10.36 -24.71 12.31
C TYR A 547 8.82 -24.68 12.41
N ARG A 548 8.16 -25.85 12.50
CA ARG A 548 6.70 -25.96 12.63
C ARG A 548 6.26 -25.61 14.04
N GLN A 549 6.95 -26.17 15.04
CA GLN A 549 6.72 -25.87 16.45
C GLN A 549 6.99 -24.40 16.76
N GLN A 550 8.05 -23.82 16.17
CA GLN A 550 8.33 -22.40 16.31
C GLN A 550 7.22 -21.55 15.68
N ALA A 551 6.79 -21.85 14.44
CA ALA A 551 5.71 -21.13 13.77
C ALA A 551 4.42 -21.19 14.61
N GLN A 552 4.03 -22.37 15.08
CA GLN A 552 2.85 -22.55 15.94
C GLN A 552 2.97 -21.75 17.24
N ARG A 553 4.14 -21.76 17.89
CA ARG A 553 4.38 -21.00 19.11
C ARG A 553 4.31 -19.50 18.88
N MET A 554 4.85 -19.02 17.76
CA MET A 554 4.73 -17.62 17.35
C MET A 554 3.25 -17.22 17.14
N GLU A 555 2.47 -18.05 16.44
CA GLU A 555 1.05 -17.78 16.20
C GLU A 555 0.22 -17.77 17.48
N LEU A 556 0.52 -18.67 18.44
CA LEU A 556 -0.16 -18.74 19.75
C LEU A 556 0.19 -17.58 20.69
N LYS A 557 1.34 -16.94 20.54
CA LYS A 557 1.86 -16.01 21.53
C LYS A 557 2.12 -14.60 21.03
N THR A 558 2.14 -14.42 19.71
CA THR A 558 2.49 -13.12 19.12
C THR A 558 1.51 -12.72 18.02
N GLY A 559 1.54 -11.45 17.63
CA GLY A 559 0.91 -10.92 16.41
C GLY A 559 1.85 -10.97 15.20
N GLY A 560 2.89 -11.77 15.29
CA GLY A 560 3.94 -11.91 14.29
C GLY A 560 5.30 -11.39 14.79
N MET A 561 6.35 -12.00 14.23
CA MET A 561 7.74 -11.61 14.42
C MET A 561 8.37 -11.43 13.05
N SER A 562 8.99 -10.30 12.80
CA SER A 562 9.61 -9.98 11.52
C SER A 562 10.99 -9.37 11.69
N VAL A 563 11.82 -9.59 10.68
CA VAL A 563 13.18 -9.06 10.61
C VAL A 563 13.36 -8.42 9.25
N THR A 564 13.76 -7.15 9.22
CA THR A 564 13.89 -6.39 7.96
C THR A 564 15.19 -5.59 7.92
N PRO A 565 15.89 -5.54 6.79
CA PRO A 565 17.05 -4.68 6.63
C PRO A 565 16.63 -3.21 6.60
N GLN A 566 17.45 -2.33 7.18
CA GLN A 566 17.23 -0.89 7.25
C GLN A 566 18.41 -0.14 6.69
N VAL A 567 18.13 0.84 5.85
CA VAL A 567 19.08 1.83 5.33
C VAL A 567 18.51 3.20 5.63
N LEU A 568 19.10 3.89 6.57
CA LEU A 568 18.58 5.12 7.15
C LEU A 568 19.51 6.28 6.78
N PRO A 569 19.14 7.12 5.78
CA PRO A 569 19.92 8.29 5.41
C PRO A 569 19.98 9.27 6.58
N ASP A 570 21.10 9.95 6.71
CA ASP A 570 21.22 11.06 7.66
C ASP A 570 20.34 12.23 7.22
N LEU A 571 19.83 12.99 8.18
CA LEU A 571 18.91 14.09 7.93
C LEU A 571 19.61 15.37 7.45
N GLU A 572 20.93 15.47 7.61
CA GLU A 572 21.75 16.67 7.32
C GLU A 572 22.79 16.44 6.24
N ASP A 573 23.23 15.19 6.01
CA ASP A 573 24.29 14.85 5.06
C ASP A 573 23.94 13.61 4.21
N LEU A 574 24.01 13.73 2.89
CA LEU A 574 23.66 12.67 1.94
C LEU A 574 24.71 11.54 1.84
N ASP A 575 25.93 11.79 2.32
CA ASP A 575 27.04 10.82 2.31
C ASP A 575 27.18 10.13 3.67
N VAL A 576 26.25 10.40 4.58
CA VAL A 576 26.19 9.83 5.94
C VAL A 576 24.89 9.04 6.09
N TYR A 577 24.97 7.87 6.73
CA TYR A 577 23.81 7.00 6.93
C TYR A 577 24.02 6.01 8.08
N GLU A 578 22.94 5.42 8.56
CA GLU A 578 22.94 4.25 9.43
C GLU A 578 22.45 3.03 8.66
N GLN A 579 23.09 1.88 8.85
CA GLN A 579 22.61 0.60 8.35
C GLN A 579 22.36 -0.37 9.50
N GLY A 580 21.26 -1.12 9.41
CA GLY A 580 20.89 -2.03 10.49
C GLY A 580 19.89 -3.08 10.05
N VAL A 581 19.50 -3.88 11.01
CA VAL A 581 18.38 -4.82 10.87
C VAL A 581 17.38 -4.52 11.97
N LEU A 582 16.13 -4.30 11.58
CA LEU A 582 15.01 -4.05 12.48
C LEU A 582 14.29 -5.36 12.78
N LEU A 583 14.25 -5.74 14.04
CA LEU A 583 13.38 -6.77 14.58
C LEU A 583 12.09 -6.10 15.05
N SER A 584 10.95 -6.64 14.65
CA SER A 584 9.63 -6.12 15.02
C SER A 584 8.71 -7.24 15.44
N SER A 585 7.98 -7.04 16.54
CA SER A 585 6.96 -7.98 17.00
C SER A 585 5.89 -7.28 17.82
N SER A 586 4.74 -7.92 17.92
CA SER A 586 3.65 -7.48 18.79
C SER A 586 3.01 -8.65 19.49
N CYS A 587 2.38 -8.41 20.63
CA CYS A 587 1.64 -9.42 21.36
C CYS A 587 0.57 -8.80 22.26
N LEU A 588 -0.31 -9.62 22.78
CA LEU A 588 -1.13 -9.24 23.93
C LEU A 588 -0.24 -9.06 25.16
N GLU A 589 -0.57 -8.13 26.04
CA GLU A 589 0.22 -7.82 27.26
C GLU A 589 0.59 -9.06 28.07
N LYS A 590 -0.35 -10.03 28.20
CA LYS A 590 -0.15 -11.29 28.91
C LYS A 590 0.94 -12.18 28.31
N ASN A 591 1.23 -12.02 27.01
CA ASN A 591 2.16 -12.86 26.25
C ASN A 591 3.54 -12.22 26.09
N LEU A 592 3.78 -11.03 26.63
CA LEU A 592 5.06 -10.31 26.46
C LEU A 592 6.28 -11.14 26.90
N PRO A 593 6.26 -11.85 28.05
CA PRO A 593 7.39 -12.70 28.45
C PRO A 593 7.70 -13.80 27.42
N GLU A 594 6.66 -14.42 26.88
CA GLU A 594 6.80 -15.49 25.88
C GLU A 594 7.34 -14.97 24.54
N MET A 595 6.83 -13.82 24.07
CA MET A 595 7.32 -13.19 22.85
C MET A 595 8.81 -12.83 22.94
N LEU A 596 9.24 -12.27 24.05
CA LEU A 596 10.64 -11.94 24.28
C LEU A 596 11.52 -13.19 24.45
N HIS A 597 10.97 -14.26 25.05
CA HIS A 597 11.65 -15.55 25.10
C HIS A 597 11.85 -16.15 23.71
N LEU A 598 10.86 -16.08 22.83
CA LEU A 598 11.02 -16.49 21.41
C LEU A 598 12.14 -15.72 20.72
N TRP A 599 12.24 -14.41 20.94
CA TRP A 599 13.40 -13.64 20.46
C TRP A 599 14.71 -14.13 21.05
N THR A 600 14.76 -14.46 22.35
CA THR A 600 15.97 -15.02 23.00
C THR A 600 16.41 -16.31 22.31
N GLU A 601 15.49 -17.23 22.00
CA GLU A 601 15.79 -18.48 21.29
C GLU A 601 16.30 -18.21 19.87
N VAL A 602 15.67 -17.31 19.13
CA VAL A 602 16.11 -16.88 17.79
C VAL A 602 17.52 -16.27 17.84
N PHE A 603 17.86 -15.48 18.89
CA PHE A 603 19.19 -14.92 19.08
C PHE A 603 20.25 -15.97 19.44
N ASN A 604 19.90 -16.87 20.36
CA ASN A 604 20.87 -17.79 20.93
C ASN A 604 21.06 -19.05 20.08
N SER A 605 20.00 -19.65 19.59
CA SER A 605 20.01 -21.04 19.08
C SER A 605 19.19 -21.26 17.81
N PRO A 606 19.32 -20.46 16.73
CA PRO A 606 18.61 -20.73 15.47
C PRO A 606 19.22 -21.95 14.75
N HIS A 607 18.36 -22.75 14.11
CA HIS A 607 18.74 -23.95 13.38
C HIS A 607 19.10 -23.61 11.92
N PHE A 608 20.35 -23.22 11.68
CA PHE A 608 20.85 -22.99 10.31
C PHE A 608 21.22 -24.27 9.57
N ASP A 609 21.25 -25.41 10.24
CA ASP A 609 21.61 -26.73 9.72
C ASP A 609 20.49 -27.46 9.01
N ASP A 610 19.25 -26.97 9.07
CA ASP A 610 18.12 -27.50 8.30
C ASP A 610 18.22 -27.03 6.83
N GLU A 611 19.01 -27.78 6.05
CA GLU A 611 19.31 -27.47 4.64
C GLU A 611 18.06 -27.58 3.76
N GLU A 612 17.21 -28.57 3.99
CA GLU A 612 15.98 -28.77 3.21
C GLU A 612 15.02 -27.58 3.41
N ARG A 613 14.81 -27.18 4.65
CA ARG A 613 14.00 -26.01 4.98
C ARG A 613 14.56 -24.74 4.39
N LEU A 614 15.89 -24.56 4.52
CA LEU A 614 16.58 -23.38 3.97
C LEU A 614 16.42 -23.31 2.44
N LYS A 615 16.51 -24.44 1.74
CA LYS A 615 16.31 -24.50 0.29
C LYS A 615 14.92 -24.00 -0.12
N VAL A 616 13.88 -24.46 0.59
CA VAL A 616 12.51 -24.00 0.36
C VAL A 616 12.39 -22.49 0.59
N LEU A 617 12.95 -21.98 1.68
CA LEU A 617 12.88 -20.55 2.01
C LEU A 617 13.64 -19.67 1.01
N VAL A 618 14.78 -20.12 0.50
CA VAL A 618 15.54 -19.44 -0.55
C VAL A 618 14.73 -19.35 -1.83
N MET A 619 14.09 -20.45 -2.24
CA MET A 619 13.23 -20.47 -3.43
C MET A 619 12.03 -19.53 -3.27
N MET A 620 11.37 -19.56 -2.11
CA MET A 620 10.25 -18.67 -1.82
C MET A 620 10.69 -17.18 -1.86
N ALA A 621 11.81 -16.83 -1.22
CA ALA A 621 12.30 -15.46 -1.20
C ALA A 621 12.70 -14.95 -2.59
N ALA A 622 13.29 -15.80 -3.42
CA ALA A 622 13.62 -15.45 -4.81
C ALA A 622 12.37 -15.22 -5.66
N GLN A 623 11.36 -16.08 -5.52
CA GLN A 623 10.08 -15.94 -6.23
C GLN A 623 9.30 -14.70 -5.79
N GLU A 624 9.26 -14.41 -4.49
CA GLU A 624 8.60 -13.21 -3.95
C GLU A 624 9.22 -11.92 -4.54
N LEU A 625 10.55 -11.85 -4.62
CA LEU A 625 11.26 -10.72 -5.22
C LEU A 625 10.98 -10.61 -6.73
N ALA A 626 10.93 -11.72 -7.45
CA ALA A 626 10.60 -11.74 -8.87
C ALA A 626 9.18 -11.25 -9.15
N ASN A 627 8.19 -11.78 -8.40
CA ASN A 627 6.79 -11.35 -8.49
C ASN A 627 6.61 -9.86 -8.16
N GLY A 628 7.41 -9.33 -7.23
CA GLY A 628 7.39 -7.92 -6.85
C GLY A 628 7.61 -6.96 -8.01
N ILE A 629 8.33 -7.35 -9.07
CA ILE A 629 8.61 -6.49 -10.22
C ILE A 629 7.31 -6.17 -10.98
N SER A 630 6.46 -7.15 -11.23
CA SER A 630 5.19 -6.93 -11.95
C SER A 630 4.22 -6.04 -11.19
N TYR A 631 4.20 -6.11 -9.85
CA TYR A 631 3.34 -5.28 -9.00
C TYR A 631 3.89 -3.86 -8.80
N SER A 632 5.19 -3.72 -8.63
CA SER A 632 5.85 -2.48 -8.18
C SER A 632 7.07 -2.11 -9.00
N GLY A 633 7.09 -2.43 -10.30
CA GLY A 633 8.24 -2.21 -11.18
C GLY A 633 8.78 -0.78 -11.17
N HIS A 634 7.91 0.22 -10.99
CA HIS A 634 8.34 1.62 -10.83
C HIS A 634 9.22 1.83 -9.59
N MET A 635 8.98 1.10 -8.48
CA MET A 635 9.84 1.17 -7.29
C MET A 635 11.21 0.57 -7.57
N TYR A 636 11.27 -0.57 -8.27
CA TYR A 636 12.54 -1.16 -8.71
C TYR A 636 13.29 -0.24 -9.68
N ALA A 637 12.59 0.40 -10.64
CA ALA A 637 13.18 1.38 -11.54
C ALA A 637 13.76 2.58 -10.77
N MET A 638 13.02 3.12 -9.80
CA MET A 638 13.46 4.25 -8.98
C MET A 638 14.68 3.88 -8.12
N THR A 639 14.64 2.73 -7.45
CA THR A 639 15.75 2.26 -6.60
C THR A 639 17.00 2.05 -7.43
N HIS A 640 16.88 1.43 -8.62
CA HIS A 640 18.02 1.23 -9.51
C HIS A 640 18.55 2.53 -10.11
N ALA A 641 17.67 3.44 -10.53
CA ALA A 641 18.09 4.76 -11.05
C ALA A 641 18.86 5.57 -10.00
N ALA A 642 18.45 5.46 -8.73
CA ALA A 642 19.03 6.21 -7.62
C ALA A 642 20.42 5.70 -7.19
N ARG A 643 20.78 4.44 -7.47
CA ARG A 643 21.95 3.76 -6.89
C ARG A 643 23.29 4.46 -7.11
N CYS A 644 23.43 5.18 -8.22
CA CYS A 644 24.67 5.89 -8.56
C CYS A 644 24.77 7.28 -7.94
N LEU A 645 23.82 7.71 -7.11
CA LEU A 645 23.68 9.08 -6.65
C LEU A 645 24.04 9.29 -5.18
N THR A 646 23.76 8.30 -4.30
CA THR A 646 24.11 8.35 -2.88
C THR A 646 24.52 6.97 -2.37
N PRO A 647 25.35 6.88 -1.31
CA PRO A 647 25.74 5.59 -0.72
C PRO A 647 24.52 4.81 -0.20
N THR A 648 23.52 5.53 0.35
CA THR A 648 22.27 4.93 0.83
C THR A 648 21.47 4.29 -0.30
N ALA A 649 21.40 4.94 -1.46
CA ALA A 649 20.68 4.40 -2.59
C ALA A 649 21.37 3.18 -3.22
N ASP A 650 22.70 3.15 -3.23
CA ASP A 650 23.47 1.96 -3.67
C ASP A 650 23.24 0.78 -2.73
N LEU A 651 23.24 1.01 -1.43
CA LEU A 651 22.92 -0.01 -0.43
C LEU A 651 21.47 -0.48 -0.52
N GLN A 652 20.53 0.43 -0.77
CA GLN A 652 19.11 0.10 -0.96
C GLN A 652 18.90 -0.78 -2.18
N GLU A 653 19.61 -0.50 -3.29
CA GLU A 653 19.59 -1.35 -4.48
C GLU A 653 20.15 -2.75 -4.19
N ALA A 654 21.21 -2.85 -3.39
CA ALA A 654 21.77 -4.13 -2.97
C ALA A 654 20.80 -4.95 -2.09
N PHE A 655 19.96 -4.29 -1.28
CA PHE A 655 19.05 -4.97 -0.35
C PHE A 655 17.67 -5.27 -0.93
N THR A 656 17.13 -4.41 -1.78
CA THR A 656 15.72 -4.50 -2.23
C THR A 656 15.50 -4.24 -3.72
N GLY A 657 16.55 -3.90 -4.47
CA GLY A 657 16.46 -3.57 -5.90
C GLY A 657 16.70 -4.75 -6.84
N MET A 658 16.86 -4.43 -8.12
CA MET A 658 17.14 -5.40 -9.18
C MET A 658 18.44 -6.19 -8.95
N HIS A 659 19.40 -5.61 -8.23
CA HIS A 659 20.61 -6.34 -7.80
C HIS A 659 20.24 -7.53 -6.92
N GLN A 660 19.39 -7.31 -5.91
CA GLN A 660 18.97 -8.36 -4.99
C GLN A 660 18.12 -9.44 -5.69
N VAL A 661 17.24 -9.03 -6.61
CA VAL A 661 16.48 -9.99 -7.43
C VAL A 661 17.43 -10.95 -8.16
N LYS A 662 18.42 -10.40 -8.88
CA LYS A 662 19.40 -11.20 -9.63
C LYS A 662 20.31 -12.04 -8.72
N PHE A 663 20.66 -11.50 -7.57
CA PHE A 663 21.45 -12.18 -6.56
C PHE A 663 20.70 -13.40 -6.01
N MET A 664 19.44 -13.21 -5.60
CA MET A 664 18.61 -14.30 -5.06
C MET A 664 18.28 -15.37 -6.10
N LYS A 665 18.05 -14.97 -7.36
CA LYS A 665 17.88 -15.93 -8.46
C LYS A 665 19.11 -16.84 -8.59
N ARG A 666 20.32 -16.28 -8.66
CA ARG A 666 21.56 -17.06 -8.74
C ARG A 666 21.75 -18.01 -7.55
N ILE A 667 21.35 -17.58 -6.35
CA ILE A 667 21.42 -18.42 -5.15
C ILE A 667 20.42 -19.56 -5.25
N ALA A 668 19.20 -19.30 -5.66
CA ALA A 668 18.14 -20.30 -5.77
C ALA A 668 18.43 -21.33 -6.88
N GLU A 669 19.13 -20.93 -7.94
CA GLU A 669 19.59 -21.82 -9.02
C GLU A 669 20.81 -22.68 -8.60
N SER A 670 21.47 -22.36 -7.49
CA SER A 670 22.66 -23.12 -7.05
C SER A 670 22.25 -24.49 -6.49
N PRO A 671 22.83 -25.59 -6.97
CA PRO A 671 22.55 -26.92 -6.43
C PRO A 671 23.10 -27.14 -5.01
N ASP A 672 24.11 -26.35 -4.61
CA ASP A 672 24.80 -26.43 -3.32
C ASP A 672 24.62 -25.13 -2.52
N LEU A 673 23.95 -25.24 -1.37
CA LEU A 673 23.73 -24.16 -0.42
C LEU A 673 24.77 -24.12 0.72
N THR A 674 25.77 -24.98 0.71
CA THR A 674 26.80 -25.08 1.79
C THR A 674 27.44 -23.74 2.10
N HIS A 675 27.66 -22.91 1.08
CA HIS A 675 28.23 -21.58 1.27
C HIS A 675 27.31 -20.65 2.07
N ILE A 676 25.96 -20.78 1.89
CA ILE A 676 24.95 -19.99 2.62
C ILE A 676 24.90 -20.43 4.07
N LEU A 677 24.89 -21.76 4.32
CA LEU A 677 24.93 -22.34 5.67
C LEU A 677 26.12 -21.82 6.51
N ARG A 678 27.23 -21.50 5.85
CA ARG A 678 28.41 -20.90 6.52
C ARG A 678 28.27 -19.39 6.74
N LYS A 679 27.53 -18.67 5.90
CA LYS A 679 27.41 -17.22 5.96
C LYS A 679 26.34 -16.75 6.96
N LEU A 680 25.20 -17.41 7.02
CA LEU A 680 24.11 -17.03 7.95
C LEU A 680 24.54 -17.02 9.41
N PRO A 681 25.26 -18.02 9.95
CA PRO A 681 25.79 -17.96 11.33
C PRO A 681 26.82 -16.85 11.55
N ARG A 682 27.57 -16.45 10.51
CA ARG A 682 28.48 -15.32 10.59
C ARG A 682 27.71 -14.00 10.69
N ILE A 683 26.66 -13.82 9.91
CA ILE A 683 25.77 -12.65 9.99
C ILE A 683 25.15 -12.57 11.37
N LYS A 684 24.56 -13.66 11.89
CA LYS A 684 24.01 -13.73 13.25
C LYS A 684 24.99 -13.20 14.29
N ARG A 685 26.23 -13.67 14.26
CA ARG A 685 27.26 -13.27 15.24
C ARG A 685 27.61 -11.78 15.21
N HIS A 686 27.49 -11.14 14.04
CA HIS A 686 27.73 -9.70 13.91
C HIS A 686 26.53 -8.86 14.33
N LEU A 687 25.35 -9.35 14.10
CA LEU A 687 24.09 -8.61 14.13
C LEU A 687 23.40 -8.72 15.49
N LEU A 688 23.28 -9.95 15.99
CA LEU A 688 22.58 -10.24 17.24
C LEU A 688 23.54 -10.06 18.44
N ASN A 689 23.91 -8.81 18.74
CA ASN A 689 24.80 -8.43 19.81
C ASN A 689 24.21 -7.22 20.57
N PRO A 690 23.96 -7.32 21.89
CA PRO A 690 23.44 -6.21 22.70
C PRO A 690 24.24 -4.91 22.62
N ASP A 691 25.56 -4.97 22.45
CA ASP A 691 26.44 -3.77 22.38
C ASP A 691 26.15 -2.92 21.10
N TYR A 692 25.50 -3.49 20.11
CA TYR A 692 25.13 -2.83 18.83
C TYR A 692 23.62 -2.70 18.63
N MET A 693 22.85 -2.78 19.73
CA MET A 693 21.39 -2.78 19.71
C MET A 693 20.81 -1.56 20.42
N ARG A 694 19.69 -1.07 19.94
CA ARG A 694 18.76 -0.22 20.70
C ARG A 694 17.34 -0.75 20.54
N CYS A 695 16.48 -0.53 21.54
CA CYS A 695 15.11 -1.04 21.54
C CYS A 695 14.08 0.08 21.63
N ALA A 696 12.85 -0.22 21.21
CA ALA A 696 11.68 0.63 21.41
C ALA A 696 10.47 -0.22 21.79
N VAL A 697 9.64 0.32 22.69
CA VAL A 697 8.41 -0.32 23.18
C VAL A 697 7.27 0.69 23.15
N ASN A 698 6.16 0.30 22.52
CA ASN A 698 4.89 1.02 22.61
C ASN A 698 3.91 0.16 23.40
N ALA A 699 3.36 0.69 24.48
CA ALA A 699 2.43 -0.01 25.36
C ALA A 699 1.50 0.98 26.07
N ALA A 700 0.43 0.46 26.69
CA ALA A 700 -0.45 1.25 27.52
C ALA A 700 0.30 1.81 28.74
N PRO A 701 0.00 3.05 29.22
CA PRO A 701 0.73 3.71 30.30
C PRO A 701 0.92 2.85 31.55
N GLN A 702 -0.13 2.12 31.94
CA GLN A 702 -0.09 1.24 33.14
C GLN A 702 0.78 -0.01 32.94
N LYS A 703 1.25 -0.29 31.72
CA LYS A 703 2.01 -1.49 31.34
C LYS A 703 3.47 -1.24 30.97
N VAL A 704 3.86 0.02 30.81
CA VAL A 704 5.24 0.37 30.44
C VAL A 704 6.26 -0.13 31.48
N SER A 705 5.93 -0.05 32.78
CA SER A 705 6.80 -0.55 33.82
C SER A 705 6.99 -2.07 33.77
N ASP A 706 5.90 -2.81 33.54
CA ASP A 706 5.96 -4.26 33.37
C ASP A 706 6.79 -4.64 32.15
N ALA A 707 6.59 -3.92 31.04
CA ALA A 707 7.34 -4.11 29.80
C ALA A 707 8.84 -3.84 29.99
N ALA A 708 9.21 -2.81 30.75
CA ALA A 708 10.61 -2.48 31.03
C ALA A 708 11.34 -3.63 31.77
N VAL A 709 10.68 -4.25 32.75
CA VAL A 709 11.22 -5.43 33.45
C VAL A 709 11.47 -6.60 32.50
N GLN A 710 10.52 -6.86 31.59
CA GLN A 710 10.65 -7.96 30.65
C GLN A 710 11.75 -7.71 29.60
N VAL A 711 11.89 -6.47 29.12
CA VAL A 711 12.96 -6.09 28.19
C VAL A 711 14.34 -6.18 28.88
N GLU A 712 14.45 -5.78 30.16
CA GLU A 712 15.69 -5.93 30.92
C GLU A 712 16.09 -7.41 31.05
N ARG A 713 15.12 -8.28 31.34
CA ARG A 713 15.33 -9.73 31.36
C ARG A 713 15.80 -10.26 29.99
N PHE A 714 15.08 -9.90 28.93
CA PHE A 714 15.43 -10.28 27.55
C PHE A 714 16.89 -9.91 27.21
N VAL A 715 17.30 -8.68 27.49
CA VAL A 715 18.67 -8.22 27.24
C VAL A 715 19.68 -8.99 28.06
N GLY A 716 19.31 -9.38 29.29
CA GLY A 716 20.16 -10.21 30.17
C GLY A 716 20.33 -11.64 29.70
N ASP A 717 19.27 -12.19 29.06
CA ASP A 717 19.21 -13.59 28.57
C ASP A 717 19.85 -13.76 27.17
N ILE A 718 20.06 -12.66 26.43
CA ILE A 718 20.82 -12.72 25.17
C ILE A 718 22.28 -13.02 25.47
N GLY A 719 22.79 -14.10 24.88
CA GLY A 719 24.17 -14.51 25.01
C GLY A 719 25.16 -13.43 24.51
N SER A 720 25.91 -12.83 25.38
CA SER A 720 26.92 -11.82 25.02
C SER A 720 28.19 -12.46 24.47
N ASN A 721 28.35 -12.45 23.16
CA ASN A 721 29.65 -12.69 22.51
C ASN A 721 30.50 -11.40 22.59
N ARG A 722 30.98 -11.06 23.80
CA ARG A 722 31.76 -9.84 24.12
C ARG A 722 33.18 -9.81 23.53
N LYS A 723 33.42 -10.41 22.37
CA LYS A 723 34.69 -10.16 21.69
C LYS A 723 34.58 -8.79 21.02
N GLU A 724 35.41 -7.85 21.49
CA GLU A 724 35.57 -6.56 20.80
C GLU A 724 35.72 -6.77 19.30
N ARG A 725 34.76 -6.28 18.53
CA ARG A 725 34.77 -6.35 17.08
C ARG A 725 35.13 -4.98 16.56
N ARG A 726 36.25 -4.91 15.88
CA ARG A 726 36.62 -3.68 15.18
C ARG A 726 35.59 -3.38 14.10
N PRO A 727 35.10 -2.13 14.03
CA PRO A 727 34.26 -1.71 12.92
C PRO A 727 35.01 -1.94 11.61
N VAL A 728 34.33 -2.52 10.62
CA VAL A 728 34.91 -2.79 9.30
C VAL A 728 35.00 -1.49 8.49
N ARG A 729 34.14 -0.52 8.80
CA ARG A 729 34.09 0.77 8.11
C ARG A 729 34.93 1.81 8.85
N PRO A 730 35.83 2.56 8.15
CA PRO A 730 36.82 3.42 8.80
C PRO A 730 36.22 4.71 9.39
N HIS A 731 35.01 5.13 9.00
CA HIS A 731 34.44 6.41 9.41
C HIS A 731 33.06 6.19 10.06
N ILE A 732 33.06 5.68 11.30
CA ILE A 732 31.84 5.55 12.11
C ILE A 732 31.84 6.64 13.15
N THR A 733 30.77 7.45 13.16
CA THR A 733 30.50 8.44 14.19
C THR A 733 29.26 8.05 14.99
N GLU A 734 29.20 8.49 16.23
CA GLU A 734 28.05 8.26 17.09
C GLU A 734 27.31 9.59 17.31
N ARG A 735 26.01 9.60 17.00
CA ARG A 735 25.12 10.74 17.25
C ARG A 735 24.14 10.37 18.36
N VAL A 736 24.16 11.12 19.44
CA VAL A 736 23.19 10.99 20.54
C VAL A 736 21.84 11.57 20.09
N LEU A 737 20.78 10.77 20.20
CA LEU A 737 19.42 11.16 19.77
C LEU A 737 18.71 12.07 20.77
N ASP A 738 19.14 12.07 22.03
CA ASP A 738 18.64 12.94 23.07
C ASP A 738 19.81 13.60 23.82
N PRO A 739 20.20 14.82 23.42
CA PRO A 739 21.31 15.53 24.04
C PRO A 739 21.03 15.92 25.50
N HIS A 740 19.78 15.87 25.96
CA HIS A 740 19.40 16.15 27.34
C HIS A 740 19.34 14.90 28.23
N ALA A 741 19.53 13.70 27.65
CA ALA A 741 19.59 12.46 28.42
C ALA A 741 20.85 12.37 29.26
N SER A 742 20.74 11.69 30.42
CA SER A 742 21.90 11.43 31.27
C SER A 742 22.94 10.58 30.52
N PRO A 743 24.23 10.83 30.73
CA PRO A 743 25.31 10.01 30.17
C PRO A 743 25.05 8.51 30.42
N GLY A 744 25.10 7.69 29.37
CA GLY A 744 24.86 6.24 29.45
C GLY A 744 23.38 5.81 29.34
N SER A 745 22.42 6.76 29.33
CA SER A 745 20.99 6.48 29.14
C SER A 745 20.45 6.96 27.80
N SER A 746 21.31 7.53 26.95
CA SER A 746 20.90 8.10 25.68
C SER A 746 20.92 7.07 24.56
N GLN A 747 19.89 7.08 23.71
CA GLN A 747 19.96 6.41 22.42
C GLN A 747 20.94 7.11 21.50
N SER A 748 21.70 6.33 20.76
CA SER A 748 22.62 6.86 19.76
C SER A 748 22.47 6.17 18.42
N GLN A 749 22.73 6.91 17.35
CA GLN A 749 22.89 6.38 15.99
C GLN A 749 24.37 6.14 15.72
N LYS A 750 24.68 5.00 15.11
CA LYS A 750 26.02 4.68 14.63
C LYS A 750 26.10 4.94 13.15
N LEU A 751 26.50 6.15 12.80
CA LEU A 751 26.52 6.67 11.43
C LEU A 751 27.80 6.30 10.70
N ILE A 752 27.65 5.87 9.45
CA ILE A 752 28.74 5.64 8.51
C ILE A 752 28.87 6.87 7.62
N SER A 753 30.08 7.36 7.41
CA SER A 753 30.39 8.42 6.47
C SER A 753 31.17 7.85 5.28
N GLU A 754 30.72 8.16 4.05
CA GLU A 754 31.40 7.79 2.82
C GLU A 754 31.75 9.02 1.97
N PRO A 755 32.67 9.90 2.43
CA PRO A 755 32.99 11.16 1.78
C PRO A 755 33.65 10.99 0.40
N HIS A 756 34.08 9.79 0.06
CA HIS A 756 34.69 9.45 -1.22
C HIS A 756 33.68 8.95 -2.26
N PHE A 757 32.40 8.81 -1.89
CA PHE A 757 31.36 8.44 -2.84
C PHE A 757 31.23 9.51 -3.91
N LYS A 758 31.33 9.10 -5.18
CA LYS A 758 31.25 10.03 -6.32
C LYS A 758 29.98 9.73 -7.12
N PRO A 759 28.98 10.58 -7.02
CA PRO A 759 27.79 10.47 -7.86
C PRO A 759 28.19 10.47 -9.35
N CYS A 760 27.55 9.61 -10.14
CA CYS A 760 27.81 9.50 -11.57
C CYS A 760 26.51 9.42 -12.37
N GLN A 761 26.63 9.54 -13.70
CA GLN A 761 25.52 9.31 -14.60
C GLN A 761 25.47 7.82 -14.98
N MET A 762 24.26 7.26 -14.97
CA MET A 762 24.01 5.88 -15.37
C MET A 762 22.64 5.75 -16.03
N LYS A 763 22.58 5.02 -17.13
CA LYS A 763 21.34 4.64 -17.79
C LYS A 763 21.29 3.12 -17.91
N THR A 764 20.26 2.51 -17.35
CA THR A 764 20.09 1.05 -17.39
C THR A 764 18.74 0.69 -17.96
N PHE A 765 18.73 -0.28 -18.85
CA PHE A 765 17.53 -0.89 -19.40
C PHE A 765 17.48 -2.37 -19.03
N PHE A 766 16.43 -2.77 -18.35
CA PHE A 766 16.13 -4.17 -18.09
C PHE A 766 15.07 -4.64 -19.10
N GLN A 767 15.49 -5.53 -19.97
CA GLN A 767 14.57 -6.18 -20.90
C GLN A 767 13.84 -7.28 -20.16
N LEU A 768 12.55 -7.10 -19.97
CA LEU A 768 11.67 -8.02 -19.24
C LEU A 768 10.42 -8.32 -20.09
N PRO A 769 9.80 -9.50 -19.94
CA PRO A 769 8.66 -9.93 -20.74
C PRO A 769 7.36 -9.27 -20.23
N PHE A 770 7.35 -7.96 -20.11
CA PHE A 770 6.16 -7.19 -19.76
C PHE A 770 5.61 -6.44 -20.99
N PRO A 771 4.29 -6.31 -21.13
CA PRO A 771 3.70 -5.54 -22.21
C PRO A 771 3.73 -4.03 -21.97
N VAL A 772 4.22 -3.58 -20.83
CA VAL A 772 4.28 -2.19 -20.37
C VAL A 772 5.66 -1.88 -19.78
N ASN A 773 5.97 -0.58 -19.69
CA ASN A 773 7.21 -0.09 -19.13
C ASN A 773 7.02 0.46 -17.72
N PHE A 774 8.13 0.47 -16.96
CA PHE A 774 8.30 1.22 -15.72
C PHE A 774 9.55 2.11 -15.89
N VAL A 775 9.34 3.41 -15.89
CA VAL A 775 10.39 4.38 -16.23
C VAL A 775 10.71 5.23 -15.02
N SER A 776 11.97 5.44 -14.73
CA SER A 776 12.40 6.38 -13.69
C SER A 776 13.68 7.14 -14.06
N GLU A 777 13.70 8.42 -13.65
CA GLU A 777 14.89 9.27 -13.65
C GLU A 777 15.05 9.88 -12.26
N CYS A 778 16.25 9.72 -11.66
CA CYS A 778 16.57 10.21 -10.33
C CYS A 778 17.71 11.22 -10.35
N VAL A 779 17.64 12.21 -9.47
CA VAL A 779 18.63 13.28 -9.32
C VAL A 779 18.97 13.47 -7.84
N ARG A 780 20.27 13.62 -7.53
CA ARG A 780 20.72 13.99 -6.20
C ARG A 780 20.47 15.46 -5.94
N THR A 781 19.84 15.79 -4.81
CA THR A 781 19.51 17.15 -4.40
C THR A 781 20.04 17.48 -3.00
N VAL A 782 19.18 17.65 -2.00
CA VAL A 782 19.53 18.11 -0.65
C VAL A 782 18.94 17.22 0.42
N PRO A 783 19.57 17.10 1.62
CA PRO A 783 19.05 16.31 2.72
C PRO A 783 17.80 16.93 3.35
N PHE A 784 17.11 16.16 4.20
CA PHE A 784 15.83 16.53 4.80
C PHE A 784 15.86 17.87 5.56
N MET A 785 16.91 18.12 6.35
CA MET A 785 17.04 19.35 7.16
C MET A 785 17.52 20.57 6.36
N HIS A 786 17.84 20.43 5.09
CA HIS A 786 18.23 21.56 4.26
C HIS A 786 17.05 22.53 4.01
N LYS A 787 17.35 23.83 3.93
CA LYS A 787 16.34 24.90 3.75
C LYS A 787 15.49 24.77 2.48
N ASP A 788 16.00 24.13 1.44
CA ASP A 788 15.33 23.99 0.14
C ASP A 788 14.50 22.71 0.03
N TYR A 789 14.64 21.77 0.98
CA TYR A 789 13.94 20.48 0.93
C TYR A 789 12.42 20.65 0.83
N ALA A 790 11.81 21.48 1.68
CA ALA A 790 10.37 21.77 1.66
C ALA A 790 9.90 22.36 0.32
N SER A 791 10.73 23.22 -0.29
CA SER A 791 10.42 23.79 -1.61
C SER A 791 10.51 22.77 -2.74
N LEU A 792 11.45 21.82 -2.65
CA LEU A 792 11.55 20.70 -3.60
C LEU A 792 10.38 19.74 -3.49
N CYS A 793 9.87 19.47 -2.28
CA CYS A 793 8.65 18.68 -2.08
C CYS A 793 7.44 19.31 -2.79
N ILE A 794 7.24 20.62 -2.60
CA ILE A 794 6.16 21.37 -3.25
C ILE A 794 6.35 21.41 -4.76
N LEU A 795 7.58 21.62 -5.26
CA LEU A 795 7.88 21.62 -6.68
C LEU A 795 7.56 20.26 -7.32
N ALA A 796 7.96 19.15 -6.68
CA ALA A 796 7.66 17.80 -7.16
C ALA A 796 6.15 17.57 -7.28
N ARG A 797 5.38 18.00 -6.28
CA ARG A 797 3.92 17.87 -6.31
C ARG A 797 3.27 18.72 -7.38
N MET A 798 3.72 19.96 -7.55
CA MET A 798 3.24 20.85 -8.61
C MET A 798 3.52 20.29 -10.00
N MET A 799 4.75 19.81 -10.25
CA MET A 799 5.12 19.18 -11.52
C MET A 799 4.24 17.97 -11.81
N SER A 800 4.01 17.12 -10.81
CA SER A 800 3.12 15.97 -10.93
C SER A 800 1.71 16.37 -11.33
N ALA A 801 1.10 17.30 -10.60
CA ALA A 801 -0.31 17.63 -10.75
C ALA A 801 -0.62 18.52 -11.97
N LYS A 802 0.32 19.40 -12.36
CA LYS A 802 0.05 20.43 -13.38
C LYS A 802 0.70 20.16 -14.74
N PHE A 803 1.60 19.18 -14.82
CA PHE A 803 2.28 18.85 -16.06
C PHE A 803 2.37 17.32 -16.29
N LEU A 804 3.04 16.59 -15.39
CA LEU A 804 3.40 15.19 -15.66
C LEU A 804 2.16 14.28 -15.77
N HIS A 805 1.13 14.51 -14.96
CA HIS A 805 -0.12 13.75 -15.08
C HIS A 805 -0.74 13.88 -16.48
N GLY A 806 -0.85 15.09 -17.00
CA GLY A 806 -1.37 15.33 -18.34
C GLY A 806 -0.53 14.68 -19.45
N GLU A 807 0.79 14.77 -19.37
CA GLU A 807 1.68 14.24 -20.42
C GLU A 807 1.81 12.71 -20.36
N ILE A 808 1.93 12.13 -19.14
CA ILE A 808 2.23 10.71 -18.96
C ILE A 808 0.96 9.86 -18.97
N ARG A 809 -0.07 10.29 -18.24
CA ARG A 809 -1.33 9.53 -18.15
C ARG A 809 -2.32 9.90 -19.24
N GLU A 810 -2.74 11.16 -19.30
CA GLU A 810 -3.84 11.55 -20.18
C GLU A 810 -3.48 11.41 -21.67
N LYS A 811 -2.31 11.94 -22.08
CA LYS A 811 -1.81 11.87 -23.46
C LYS A 811 -1.05 10.57 -23.73
N GLY A 812 -0.21 10.16 -22.76
CA GLY A 812 0.65 8.99 -22.90
C GLY A 812 -0.05 7.65 -22.67
N GLY A 813 -1.19 7.62 -21.96
CA GLY A 813 -1.95 6.40 -21.70
C GLY A 813 -1.33 5.50 -20.62
N ALA A 814 -0.38 5.99 -19.83
CA ALA A 814 0.13 5.28 -18.66
C ALA A 814 -0.92 5.26 -17.53
N TYR A 815 -0.88 4.23 -16.69
CA TYR A 815 -1.75 4.19 -15.52
C TYR A 815 -1.42 5.31 -14.52
N GLY A 816 -0.14 5.63 -14.34
CA GLY A 816 0.26 6.76 -13.49
C GLY A 816 1.71 7.16 -13.66
N GLY A 817 2.02 8.35 -13.15
CA GLY A 817 3.36 8.90 -13.15
C GLY A 817 3.42 10.26 -12.46
N GLY A 818 4.64 10.68 -12.14
CA GLY A 818 4.84 11.96 -11.45
C GLY A 818 6.27 12.18 -11.01
N ALA A 819 6.45 13.08 -10.05
CA ALA A 819 7.70 13.34 -9.38
C ALA A 819 7.53 13.32 -7.86
N LYS A 820 8.57 12.92 -7.13
CA LYS A 820 8.59 12.96 -5.66
C LYS A 820 9.96 13.29 -5.12
N MET A 821 9.99 13.92 -3.95
CA MET A 821 11.19 14.20 -3.17
C MET A 821 11.29 13.18 -2.02
N GLY A 822 12.39 12.42 -1.96
CA GLY A 822 12.64 11.45 -0.90
C GLY A 822 13.48 12.01 0.23
N ALA A 823 13.32 11.47 1.45
CA ALA A 823 14.07 11.89 2.63
C ALA A 823 15.60 11.75 2.48
N GLY A 824 16.05 10.80 1.66
CA GLY A 824 17.47 10.63 1.29
C GLY A 824 18.00 11.62 0.25
N GLY A 825 17.32 12.74 0.03
CA GLY A 825 17.77 13.81 -0.87
C GLY A 825 17.70 13.49 -2.35
N LEU A 826 16.88 12.53 -2.73
CA LEU A 826 16.68 12.12 -4.11
C LEU A 826 15.37 12.69 -4.65
N PHE A 827 15.47 13.42 -5.75
CA PHE A 827 14.32 13.85 -6.53
C PHE A 827 14.11 12.86 -7.66
N SER A 828 12.96 12.19 -7.67
CA SER A 828 12.69 11.08 -8.58
C SER A 828 11.47 11.37 -9.43
N PHE A 829 11.62 11.20 -10.74
CA PHE A 829 10.54 11.07 -11.71
C PHE A 829 10.22 9.60 -11.92
N TYR A 830 8.96 9.26 -12.14
CA TYR A 830 8.54 7.88 -12.37
C TYR A 830 7.28 7.78 -13.23
N SER A 831 7.14 6.65 -13.93
CA SER A 831 5.87 6.18 -14.49
C SER A 831 5.72 4.69 -14.26
N TYR A 832 4.48 4.21 -14.29
CA TYR A 832 4.20 2.79 -14.16
C TYR A 832 3.00 2.35 -14.99
N ARG A 833 3.05 1.08 -15.45
CA ARG A 833 2.16 0.51 -16.46
C ARG A 833 2.04 1.46 -17.65
N ASP A 834 3.20 1.82 -18.19
CA ASP A 834 3.35 2.85 -19.21
C ASP A 834 3.57 2.20 -20.58
N PRO A 835 2.75 2.47 -21.59
CA PRO A 835 2.99 1.97 -22.93
C PRO A 835 4.23 2.61 -23.58
N ASN A 836 4.71 3.74 -23.04
CA ASN A 836 5.84 4.49 -23.58
C ASN A 836 7.09 4.35 -22.70
N SER A 837 8.25 4.64 -23.27
CA SER A 837 9.50 4.72 -22.53
C SER A 837 10.24 6.03 -22.83
N MET A 838 10.66 6.26 -24.06
CA MET A 838 11.44 7.45 -24.46
C MET A 838 10.60 8.72 -24.46
N ALA A 839 9.31 8.63 -24.82
CA ALA A 839 8.38 9.76 -24.74
C ALA A 839 8.18 10.21 -23.28
N THR A 840 8.11 9.26 -22.35
CA THR A 840 8.01 9.53 -20.92
C THR A 840 9.25 10.21 -20.35
N LEU A 841 10.46 9.78 -20.75
CA LEU A 841 11.70 10.51 -20.40
C LEU A 841 11.70 11.93 -20.96
N SER A 842 11.12 12.14 -22.14
CA SER A 842 10.94 13.48 -22.70
C SER A 842 9.94 14.31 -21.90
N ALA A 843 8.87 13.69 -21.41
CA ALA A 843 7.88 14.33 -20.52
C ALA A 843 8.52 14.75 -19.17
N PHE A 844 9.43 13.95 -18.59
CA PHE A 844 10.16 14.35 -17.38
C PHE A 844 10.97 15.64 -17.61
N ARG A 845 11.68 15.72 -18.73
CA ARG A 845 12.42 16.94 -19.12
C ARG A 845 11.49 18.12 -19.37
N GLY A 846 10.37 17.87 -20.05
CA GLY A 846 9.33 18.87 -20.28
C GLY A 846 8.78 19.44 -18.97
N GLY A 847 8.63 18.60 -17.92
CA GLY A 847 8.22 19.03 -16.58
C GLY A 847 9.20 20.01 -15.94
N VAL A 848 10.49 19.80 -16.13
CA VAL A 848 11.54 20.74 -15.65
C VAL A 848 11.45 22.09 -16.38
N GLU A 849 11.30 22.05 -17.70
CA GLU A 849 11.14 23.28 -18.49
C GLU A 849 9.85 24.03 -18.15
N TRP A 850 8.75 23.29 -17.89
CA TRP A 850 7.52 23.87 -17.40
C TRP A 850 7.75 24.60 -16.07
N ALA A 851 8.42 23.99 -15.11
CA ALA A 851 8.75 24.62 -13.83
C ALA A 851 9.60 25.89 -14.01
N ARG A 852 10.59 25.86 -14.90
CA ARG A 852 11.45 27.00 -15.23
C ARG A 852 10.69 28.14 -15.91
N SER A 853 9.65 27.83 -16.66
CA SER A 853 8.83 28.85 -17.33
C SER A 853 8.10 29.78 -16.37
N GLY A 854 7.95 29.39 -15.08
CA GLY A 854 7.22 30.14 -14.07
C GLY A 854 5.71 30.25 -14.34
N LYS A 855 5.18 29.45 -15.28
CA LYS A 855 3.76 29.41 -15.66
C LYS A 855 2.92 28.69 -14.61
N PHE A 856 3.03 29.12 -13.37
CA PHE A 856 2.23 28.63 -12.25
C PHE A 856 1.82 29.77 -11.34
N SER A 857 0.66 29.63 -10.71
CA SER A 857 0.04 30.63 -9.83
C SER A 857 0.37 30.39 -8.35
N GLN A 858 0.00 31.33 -7.47
CA GLN A 858 0.04 31.08 -6.02
C GLN A 858 -0.94 29.99 -5.61
N GLN A 859 -2.10 29.91 -6.28
CA GLN A 859 -3.09 28.85 -6.03
C GLN A 859 -2.50 27.45 -6.28
N ASP A 860 -1.68 27.26 -7.33
CA ASP A 860 -1.03 25.98 -7.60
C ASP A 860 -0.08 25.56 -6.48
N ILE A 861 0.59 26.53 -5.85
CA ILE A 861 1.45 26.29 -4.68
C ILE A 861 0.61 25.94 -3.47
N ASP A 862 -0.50 26.64 -3.24
CA ASP A 862 -1.38 26.39 -2.11
C ASP A 862 -2.07 25.01 -2.22
N GLU A 863 -2.48 24.62 -3.42
CA GLU A 863 -2.98 23.28 -3.71
C GLU A 863 -1.88 22.20 -3.47
N ALA A 864 -0.64 22.46 -3.89
CA ALA A 864 0.47 21.54 -3.61
C ALA A 864 0.79 21.46 -2.12
N LYS A 865 0.67 22.57 -1.36
CA LYS A 865 0.79 22.55 0.10
C LYS A 865 -0.26 21.66 0.73
N LEU A 866 -1.55 21.80 0.37
CA LEU A 866 -2.63 20.96 0.88
C LEU A 866 -2.30 19.47 0.68
N SER A 867 -1.89 19.11 -0.53
CA SER A 867 -1.51 17.72 -0.83
C SER A 867 -0.29 17.22 -0.05
N ILE A 868 0.71 18.06 0.20
CA ILE A 868 1.87 17.68 1.03
C ILE A 868 1.46 17.55 2.49
N PHE A 869 0.64 18.44 3.01
CA PHE A 869 0.16 18.38 4.39
C PHE A 869 -0.77 17.19 4.63
N SER A 870 -1.55 16.77 3.64
CA SER A 870 -2.30 15.50 3.69
C SER A 870 -1.38 14.32 4.06
N ALA A 871 -0.19 14.23 3.46
CA ALA A 871 0.79 13.20 3.76
C ALA A 871 1.55 13.43 5.09
N VAL A 872 1.91 14.70 5.39
CA VAL A 872 2.65 15.06 6.62
C VAL A 872 1.79 14.85 7.87
N ASP A 873 0.50 15.14 7.77
CA ASP A 873 -0.48 15.03 8.86
C ASP A 873 -1.25 13.69 8.84
N ALA A 874 -0.85 12.76 7.99
CA ALA A 874 -1.46 11.42 7.98
C ALA A 874 -1.49 10.83 9.39
N PRO A 875 -2.58 10.15 9.79
CA PRO A 875 -2.69 9.57 11.10
C PRO A 875 -1.57 8.53 11.32
N VAL A 876 -1.05 8.50 12.55
CA VAL A 876 0.00 7.55 12.94
C VAL A 876 -0.59 6.60 13.99
N ALA A 877 -0.52 5.30 13.72
CA ALA A 877 -1.03 4.28 14.63
C ALA A 877 -0.32 4.33 16.01
N PRO A 878 -1.00 3.95 17.10
CA PRO A 878 -0.37 3.83 18.42
C PRO A 878 0.89 2.97 18.41
N SER A 879 0.92 1.94 17.56
CA SER A 879 2.10 1.10 17.32
C SER A 879 3.32 1.85 16.82
N ASP A 880 3.13 2.94 16.05
CA ASP A 880 4.18 3.61 15.28
C ASP A 880 4.52 5.01 15.81
N LYS A 881 3.83 5.46 16.85
CA LYS A 881 4.18 6.70 17.54
C LYS A 881 5.62 6.61 18.10
N GLY A 882 6.43 7.63 17.84
CA GLY A 882 7.84 7.68 18.23
C GLY A 882 8.80 6.87 17.33
N LEU A 883 8.31 6.12 16.33
CA LEU A 883 9.14 5.26 15.49
C LEU A 883 10.12 6.04 14.61
N SER A 884 9.74 7.17 14.03
CA SER A 884 10.64 8.02 13.25
C SER A 884 11.82 8.53 14.07
N ARG A 885 11.59 8.91 15.33
CA ARG A 885 12.65 9.28 16.26
C ARG A 885 13.56 8.09 16.56
N PHE A 886 12.99 6.92 16.82
CA PHE A 886 13.74 5.70 17.09
C PHE A 886 14.64 5.28 15.92
N LEU A 887 14.12 5.31 14.70
CA LEU A 887 14.84 4.86 13.51
C LEU A 887 15.84 5.91 13.00
N SER A 888 15.37 7.10 12.65
CA SER A 888 16.15 8.11 11.92
C SER A 888 16.58 9.31 12.78
N GLY A 889 16.21 9.36 14.05
CA GLY A 889 16.48 10.52 14.90
C GLY A 889 15.62 11.74 14.60
N LEU A 890 14.59 11.59 13.76
CA LEU A 890 13.67 12.68 13.40
C LEU A 890 12.79 13.04 14.60
N THR A 891 13.14 14.14 15.29
CA THR A 891 12.41 14.63 16.46
C THR A 891 11.15 15.39 16.06
N ASP A 892 10.26 15.63 17.03
CA ASP A 892 9.07 16.43 16.80
C ASP A 892 9.40 17.91 16.53
N GLU A 893 10.49 18.43 17.09
CA GLU A 893 11.01 19.78 16.80
C GLU A 893 11.46 19.91 15.34
N MET A 894 12.17 18.90 14.82
CA MET A 894 12.58 18.86 13.42
C MET A 894 11.35 18.75 12.48
N ARG A 895 10.33 17.99 12.86
CA ARG A 895 9.06 17.89 12.13
C ARG A 895 8.32 19.22 12.13
N GLN A 896 8.27 19.92 13.29
CA GLN A 896 7.65 21.25 13.40
C GLN A 896 8.42 22.26 12.52
N GLN A 897 9.74 22.25 12.56
CA GLN A 897 10.56 23.12 11.71
C GLN A 897 10.33 22.84 10.20
N HIS A 898 10.23 21.58 9.82
CA HIS A 898 9.89 21.24 8.43
C HIS A 898 8.49 21.76 8.06
N ARG A 899 7.52 21.62 8.95
CA ARG A 899 6.15 22.17 8.79
C ARG A 899 6.16 23.68 8.55
N GLU A 900 6.89 24.44 9.37
CA GLU A 900 7.03 25.88 9.24
C GLU A 900 7.67 26.27 7.89
N ARG A 901 8.68 25.50 7.45
CA ARG A 901 9.31 25.69 6.14
C ARG A 901 8.34 25.43 4.99
N LEU A 902 7.43 24.46 5.09
CA LEU A 902 6.39 24.20 4.09
C LEU A 902 5.41 25.37 4.01
N PHE A 903 4.94 25.89 5.14
CA PHE A 903 4.08 27.10 5.17
C PHE A 903 4.77 28.31 4.53
N ALA A 904 6.05 28.50 4.78
CA ALA A 904 6.85 29.64 4.31
C ALA A 904 7.24 29.58 2.82
N VAL A 905 6.87 28.54 2.08
CA VAL A 905 7.16 28.46 0.63
C VAL A 905 6.30 29.48 -0.13
N THR A 906 6.95 30.26 -0.99
CA THR A 906 6.32 31.27 -1.85
C THR A 906 6.59 31.00 -3.33
N ARG A 907 5.82 31.65 -4.21
CA ARG A 907 5.99 31.58 -5.65
C ARG A 907 7.41 31.98 -6.11
N LEU A 908 7.92 33.08 -5.54
CA LEU A 908 9.29 33.55 -5.88
C LEU A 908 10.33 32.49 -5.48
N LYS A 909 10.18 31.85 -4.32
CA LYS A 909 11.11 30.83 -3.84
C LYS A 909 11.11 29.60 -4.75
N ILE A 910 9.94 29.12 -5.19
CA ILE A 910 9.82 28.02 -6.15
C ILE A 910 10.43 28.40 -7.51
N PHE A 911 10.15 29.60 -8.01
CA PHE A 911 10.70 30.06 -9.29
C PHE A 911 12.23 30.13 -9.26
N LEU A 912 12.82 30.75 -8.25
CA LEU A 912 14.27 30.81 -8.08
C LEU A 912 14.88 29.40 -7.95
N LEU A 913 14.20 28.53 -7.19
CA LEU A 913 14.65 27.14 -7.04
C LEU A 913 14.58 26.38 -8.36
N SER A 914 13.55 26.56 -9.19
CA SER A 914 13.45 25.89 -10.49
C SER A 914 14.57 26.26 -11.45
N ILE A 915 15.05 27.52 -11.38
CA ILE A 915 16.25 27.97 -12.12
C ILE A 915 17.52 27.29 -11.57
N LEU A 916 17.67 27.22 -10.25
CA LEU A 916 18.77 26.52 -9.59
C LEU A 916 18.67 25.01 -9.79
N PHE A 917 17.46 24.45 -9.81
CA PHE A 917 17.20 23.03 -10.03
C PHE A 917 17.70 22.54 -11.38
N SER A 918 17.70 23.41 -12.40
CA SER A 918 18.35 23.09 -13.67
C SER A 918 19.87 22.85 -13.53
N ARG A 919 20.51 23.40 -12.50
CA ARG A 919 21.92 23.12 -12.16
C ARG A 919 22.06 21.77 -11.45
N TYR A 920 21.08 21.35 -10.65
CA TYR A 920 21.04 20.00 -10.05
C TYR A 920 20.68 18.95 -11.11
N LEU A 921 19.72 19.22 -11.99
CA LEU A 921 19.34 18.31 -13.09
C LEU A 921 20.37 18.24 -14.19
N GLY A 922 21.40 19.13 -14.16
CA GLY A 922 22.58 19.02 -15.00
C GLY A 922 22.32 18.59 -16.44
N PHE A 923 21.54 19.36 -17.20
CA PHE A 923 21.66 19.31 -18.66
C PHE A 923 23.10 19.70 -19.03
N GLY A 924 24.00 18.73 -18.97
CA GLY A 924 25.44 18.89 -19.18
C GLY A 924 26.35 18.52 -18.00
N GLN A 925 25.84 18.27 -16.77
CA GLN A 925 26.63 17.75 -15.66
C GLN A 925 26.14 16.35 -15.22
N ARG A 926 27.07 15.44 -15.07
CA ARG A 926 27.06 13.98 -15.03
C ARG A 926 26.50 13.35 -13.73
N THR A 927 25.30 13.72 -13.24
CA THR A 927 24.79 13.23 -11.94
C THR A 927 23.29 12.89 -11.93
N CYS A 928 22.82 12.18 -12.93
CA CYS A 928 21.49 11.59 -12.93
C CYS A 928 21.52 10.10 -13.21
N GLY A 929 20.64 9.35 -12.61
CA GLY A 929 20.44 7.94 -12.91
C GLY A 929 19.10 7.72 -13.62
N VAL A 930 19.10 6.87 -14.64
CA VAL A 930 17.90 6.48 -15.39
C VAL A 930 17.77 4.96 -15.38
N ALA A 931 16.58 4.47 -15.13
CA ALA A 931 16.28 3.05 -15.28
C ALA A 931 14.92 2.84 -15.96
N ILE A 932 14.89 1.88 -16.86
CA ILE A 932 13.67 1.42 -17.54
C ILE A 932 13.61 -0.09 -17.37
N LEU A 933 12.43 -0.58 -16.98
CA LEU A 933 12.08 -2.00 -16.99
C LEU A 933 10.93 -2.17 -17.98
N GLY A 934 11.08 -3.05 -18.96
CA GLY A 934 10.02 -3.20 -19.97
C GLY A 934 10.38 -4.12 -21.12
N PRO A 935 9.50 -4.18 -22.12
CA PRO A 935 9.70 -5.02 -23.30
C PRO A 935 10.87 -4.55 -24.15
N GLU A 936 11.25 -5.37 -25.09
CA GLU A 936 12.32 -5.04 -26.07
C GLU A 936 12.14 -3.66 -26.69
N ASN A 937 13.24 -2.90 -26.79
CA ASN A 937 13.25 -1.55 -27.37
C ASN A 937 14.48 -1.32 -28.23
N ASP A 938 14.27 -1.30 -29.53
CA ASP A 938 15.34 -1.15 -30.54
C ASP A 938 16.07 0.19 -30.46
N ILE A 939 15.39 1.26 -30.05
CA ILE A 939 16.01 2.59 -29.93
C ILE A 939 17.03 2.57 -28.79
N ILE A 940 16.65 1.98 -27.66
CA ILE A 940 17.54 1.88 -26.50
C ILE A 940 18.71 0.94 -26.78
N LYS A 941 18.45 -0.20 -27.43
CA LYS A 941 19.50 -1.18 -27.77
C LYS A 941 20.57 -0.61 -28.72
N LYS A 942 20.20 0.33 -29.58
CA LYS A 942 21.11 0.98 -30.53
C LYS A 942 21.89 2.14 -29.92
N ASP A 943 21.51 2.64 -28.75
CA ASP A 943 22.20 3.75 -28.07
C ASP A 943 23.23 3.20 -27.06
N PRO A 944 24.54 3.37 -27.34
CA PRO A 944 25.62 2.84 -26.51
C PRO A 944 25.72 3.50 -25.12
N SER A 945 24.96 4.55 -24.86
CA SER A 945 24.87 5.18 -23.53
C SER A 945 24.09 4.36 -22.53
N TRP A 946 23.33 3.35 -22.97
CA TRP A 946 22.54 2.47 -22.14
C TRP A 946 23.26 1.17 -21.82
N VAL A 947 23.18 0.77 -20.57
CA VAL A 947 23.55 -0.57 -20.12
C VAL A 947 22.31 -1.46 -20.22
N VAL A 948 22.28 -2.35 -21.20
CA VAL A 948 21.18 -3.32 -21.38
C VAL A 948 21.46 -4.55 -20.52
N LYS A 949 20.47 -4.99 -19.74
CA LYS A 949 20.58 -6.10 -18.78
C LYS A 949 19.44 -7.10 -18.93
#